data_436c0428435e1bb21df8f0ed321f9fae
#
_entry.id   436c0428435e1bb21df8f0ed321f9fae
#
_cell.length_a   1.000
_cell.length_b   1.000
_cell.length_c   1.000
_cell.angle_alpha   90.00
_cell.angle_beta   90.00
_cell.angle_gamma   90.00
#
_symmetry.space_group_name_H-M   'P 1'
#
loop_
_entity.id
_entity.type
_entity.pdbx_description
1 polymer ?
#
loop_
_entity_poly.entity_id
_entity_poly.type
_entity_poly.pdbx_seq_one_letter_code
_entity_poly.pdbx_strand_id
1 'polypeptide(L)'
;MKKIIVSLITIASLLSGFGNWSQAQEAIKREYRATWMATVWRIDWPSVAGTSSSTIAQQKQDLVNYLNKLEAMNMNAVCLQVRSMCDAFYQSSYEPWSSYLTGTRGVNPGWDPLAFAVEECHKRGMELHAWVNPYRWATSSAGWNTSQDQQLINAGMLLTYTSGSTVTTILNPGLQQSIDRIVNVCRELAENYNIDGIIFDDYFYPSGIPTNSSADDYQLWQSSGTSLSFANWRRDNVNRMVQAVWDMLQETKPEVRFGIGPAGVAGTASTGASAHGVTPCPTGSDWQYNGIFSDPLAWLDDGTIDYISPQLYWKTNHSTNPFGPLTQWWSYVANHFGRHHYASHSISFLTSSNTQSDWAEVAAQIRLSRQYTENNAPGVNIYSAKNINGDNGGVSGLGNYLAANVFQHKALLPAVTWKVATPHAAPANLKLTGNRLSWEAQEGTLVKYSVYAIPTTVDEEEAMTASGDGIKSDYLIAVSYNNYYVVPEAYQSGCYYAVCVVDGFDNEWPATFTGEATGYEPLIDIDTYDEAQGYTLTSNWIRSVKSEYDNITFENNGLYQRGMAVGTDNVYVTRRSANSSTADIYLDVYSKANGKKLKTLSLGSEAQVDFAPVNDVFTDAAGNVLVSNLSLNIKTTPIYIFKVDTITGAVTQKACVSLSDYTSRIDHCNVLGSVDDTEFTVMAAAASGTNIYQWKVRNGATVSSSHTSISNFYPSGASTFGIAPRIYPMSATSAWVKGANIQLTRYNLTTGAIVDSFAANTAIQAEGLNANGAAFFEWDNKHFMTYANADSECSTGYQFALAVNGDDDGIAGMSRLWKFPAQGIGDVYSQTWSAPCVAQVKADGSGVDLYYYVPGCGIASYTLSKASQPLVGDVNCDGSVTSVDVTCIYNYLLNGETTFLATSDVDGDGFITSTDITIIYNILLGD
;
A
#
# COMPACT_ATOMS: atom_id res chain seq x y z
N MET A 1 24.09 -64.41 -1.52
CA MET A 1 24.01 -63.05 -0.99
C MET A 1 24.39 -61.96 -2.01
N LYS A 2 25.40 -62.13 -2.85
CA LYS A 2 25.74 -61.09 -3.88
C LYS A 2 24.73 -60.89 -5.02
N LYS A 3 23.91 -61.89 -5.36
CA LYS A 3 22.89 -61.78 -6.41
C LYS A 3 21.57 -61.12 -5.93
N ILE A 4 21.31 -61.12 -4.62
CA ILE A 4 20.12 -60.46 -4.02
C ILE A 4 20.37 -58.94 -3.83
N ILE A 5 21.60 -58.56 -3.60
CA ILE A 5 21.99 -57.14 -3.44
C ILE A 5 21.93 -56.41 -4.80
N VAL A 6 22.28 -57.07 -5.93
CA VAL A 6 22.19 -56.44 -7.26
C VAL A 6 20.75 -56.27 -7.72
N SER A 7 19.83 -57.18 -7.37
CA SER A 7 18.42 -57.06 -7.69
C SER A 7 17.69 -55.99 -6.83
N LEU A 8 18.14 -55.74 -5.60
CA LEU A 8 17.62 -54.63 -4.76
C LEU A 8 18.11 -53.26 -5.19
N ILE A 9 19.30 -53.17 -5.74
CA ILE A 9 19.82 -51.90 -6.30
C ILE A 9 19.16 -51.60 -7.63
N THR A 10 18.81 -52.58 -8.44
CA THR A 10 18.08 -52.38 -9.72
C THR A 10 16.60 -52.07 -9.54
N ILE A 11 15.97 -52.50 -8.44
CA ILE A 11 14.60 -52.11 -8.11
C ILE A 11 14.58 -50.71 -7.47
N ALA A 12 15.61 -50.33 -6.71
CA ALA A 12 15.73 -48.98 -6.19
C ALA A 12 15.95 -47.93 -7.29
N SER A 13 16.64 -48.30 -8.38
CA SER A 13 16.84 -47.38 -9.55
C SER A 13 15.65 -47.34 -10.51
N LEU A 14 14.69 -48.26 -10.42
CA LEU A 14 13.44 -48.21 -11.21
C LEU A 14 12.28 -47.55 -10.44
N LEU A 15 12.39 -47.40 -9.12
CA LEU A 15 11.45 -46.65 -8.28
C LEU A 15 11.88 -45.20 -8.06
N SER A 16 13.09 -44.80 -8.48
CA SER A 16 13.53 -43.41 -8.47
C SER A 16 13.12 -42.60 -9.70
N GLY A 17 12.35 -43.16 -10.61
CA GLY A 17 11.81 -42.49 -11.79
C GLY A 17 10.51 -41.73 -11.55
N PHE A 18 9.92 -41.81 -10.34
CA PHE A 18 8.73 -41.01 -9.93
C PHE A 18 8.91 -40.43 -8.52
N GLY A 19 10.08 -39.99 -8.20
CA GLY A 19 10.35 -39.40 -6.89
C GLY A 19 11.26 -38.20 -6.98
N ASN A 20 10.80 -37.15 -6.40
CA ASN A 20 11.51 -35.89 -6.04
C ASN A 20 11.60 -34.82 -7.11
N TRP A 21 10.50 -34.21 -7.41
CA TRP A 21 10.45 -32.81 -7.83
C TRP A 21 10.50 -31.86 -6.61
N SER A 22 11.25 -32.21 -5.59
CA SER A 22 11.59 -31.33 -4.47
C SER A 22 13.10 -31.04 -4.44
N GLN A 23 13.70 -30.78 -5.59
CA GLN A 23 14.84 -29.90 -5.57
C GLN A 23 14.24 -28.51 -5.42
N ALA A 24 14.67 -27.77 -4.39
CA ALA A 24 14.43 -26.35 -4.30
C ALA A 24 14.82 -25.78 -5.67
N GLN A 25 13.85 -25.29 -6.42
CA GLN A 25 14.10 -24.71 -7.74
C GLN A 25 14.96 -23.49 -7.43
N GLU A 26 16.17 -23.43 -8.00
CA GLU A 26 17.00 -22.24 -7.86
C GLU A 26 16.18 -21.00 -8.15
N ALA A 27 16.27 -20.02 -7.30
CA ALA A 27 15.52 -18.77 -7.46
C ALA A 27 15.97 -18.10 -8.77
N ILE A 28 15.00 -17.89 -9.66
CA ILE A 28 15.26 -17.26 -10.95
C ILE A 28 15.51 -15.77 -10.73
N LYS A 29 16.72 -15.31 -11.07
CA LYS A 29 17.09 -13.91 -10.85
C LYS A 29 16.27 -12.94 -11.67
N ARG A 30 15.98 -13.26 -12.94
CA ARG A 30 15.26 -12.38 -13.86
C ARG A 30 14.10 -13.12 -14.53
N GLU A 31 12.91 -12.56 -14.42
CA GLU A 31 11.70 -13.10 -15.03
C GLU A 31 10.65 -12.00 -15.16
N TYR A 32 10.08 -11.83 -16.35
CA TYR A 32 8.92 -10.96 -16.54
C TYR A 32 7.65 -11.68 -16.03
N ARG A 33 7.00 -11.15 -15.02
CA ARG A 33 5.81 -11.74 -14.38
C ARG A 33 4.66 -10.74 -14.44
N ALA A 34 3.96 -10.72 -15.56
CA ALA A 34 2.93 -9.73 -15.81
C ALA A 34 1.52 -10.33 -15.87
N THR A 35 0.54 -9.45 -15.74
CA THR A 35 -0.85 -9.75 -16.02
C THR A 35 -1.49 -8.68 -16.88
N TRP A 36 -2.37 -9.09 -17.79
CA TRP A 36 -3.25 -8.20 -18.52
C TRP A 36 -4.40 -7.73 -17.59
N MET A 37 -4.67 -6.45 -17.58
CA MET A 37 -5.80 -5.84 -16.88
C MET A 37 -6.66 -5.06 -17.86
N ALA A 38 -7.76 -5.69 -18.32
CA ALA A 38 -8.64 -5.16 -19.34
C ALA A 38 -9.65 -4.19 -18.76
N THR A 39 -9.75 -3.00 -19.34
CA THR A 39 -10.75 -1.98 -18.98
C THR A 39 -11.97 -1.99 -19.91
N VAL A 40 -11.81 -2.46 -21.14
CA VAL A 40 -12.91 -2.63 -22.10
C VAL A 40 -14.00 -3.49 -21.49
N TRP A 41 -15.26 -3.04 -21.61
CA TRP A 41 -16.43 -3.67 -20.96
C TRP A 41 -16.29 -3.91 -19.46
N ARG A 42 -15.29 -3.31 -18.82
CA ARG A 42 -14.95 -3.50 -17.40
C ARG A 42 -14.72 -4.99 -17.07
N ILE A 43 -13.94 -5.66 -17.94
CA ILE A 43 -13.64 -7.10 -17.77
C ILE A 43 -12.92 -7.33 -16.45
N ASP A 44 -11.85 -6.58 -16.20
CA ASP A 44 -11.08 -6.64 -14.96
C ASP A 44 -11.34 -5.41 -14.09
N TRP A 45 -11.14 -4.21 -14.61
CA TRP A 45 -11.21 -2.96 -13.88
C TRP A 45 -11.74 -1.81 -14.79
N PRO A 46 -12.46 -0.83 -14.22
CA PRO A 46 -13.00 -0.72 -12.86
C PRO A 46 -14.28 -1.56 -12.67
N SER A 47 -14.60 -1.94 -11.42
CA SER A 47 -15.84 -2.68 -11.13
C SER A 47 -17.10 -1.84 -11.34
N VAL A 48 -16.99 -0.53 -11.13
CA VAL A 48 -18.07 0.46 -11.27
C VAL A 48 -17.66 1.59 -12.19
N ALA A 49 -18.63 2.18 -12.91
CA ALA A 49 -18.43 3.39 -13.72
C ALA A 49 -19.16 4.59 -13.14
N GLY A 50 -18.58 5.78 -13.22
CA GLY A 50 -19.19 7.03 -12.75
C GLY A 50 -18.15 8.05 -12.30
N THR A 51 -18.65 9.23 -11.85
CA THR A 51 -17.83 10.39 -11.49
C THR A 51 -18.11 10.89 -10.07
N SER A 52 -18.95 10.19 -9.29
CA SER A 52 -19.15 10.55 -7.89
C SER A 52 -17.92 10.24 -7.04
N SER A 53 -17.71 10.97 -5.94
CA SER A 53 -16.58 10.74 -5.03
C SER A 53 -16.54 9.31 -4.51
N SER A 54 -17.70 8.71 -4.20
CA SER A 54 -17.79 7.31 -3.76
C SER A 54 -17.43 6.32 -4.87
N THR A 55 -17.82 6.59 -6.12
CA THR A 55 -17.42 5.76 -7.27
C THR A 55 -15.93 5.84 -7.52
N ILE A 56 -15.35 7.04 -7.46
CA ILE A 56 -13.89 7.23 -7.62
C ILE A 56 -13.12 6.50 -6.52
N ALA A 57 -13.56 6.62 -5.26
CA ALA A 57 -12.96 5.90 -4.15
C ALA A 57 -13.01 4.38 -4.36
N GLN A 58 -14.14 3.84 -4.83
CA GLN A 58 -14.27 2.41 -5.14
C GLN A 58 -13.34 1.99 -6.29
N GLN A 59 -13.25 2.78 -7.38
CA GLN A 59 -12.35 2.51 -8.49
C GLN A 59 -10.88 2.44 -8.04
N LYS A 60 -10.45 3.39 -7.20
CA LYS A 60 -9.10 3.40 -6.63
C LYS A 60 -8.85 2.19 -5.72
N GLN A 61 -9.79 1.91 -4.82
CA GLN A 61 -9.66 0.79 -3.88
C GLN A 61 -9.61 -0.56 -4.60
N ASP A 62 -10.42 -0.75 -5.64
CA ASP A 62 -10.39 -1.98 -6.45
C ASP A 62 -9.02 -2.19 -7.09
N LEU A 63 -8.42 -1.13 -7.66
CA LEU A 63 -7.08 -1.22 -8.26
C LEU A 63 -6.02 -1.56 -7.19
N VAL A 64 -6.03 -0.88 -6.05
CA VAL A 64 -5.11 -1.17 -4.93
C VAL A 64 -5.26 -2.63 -4.48
N ASN A 65 -6.49 -3.13 -4.35
CA ASN A 65 -6.72 -4.53 -3.98
C ASN A 65 -6.15 -5.53 -5.01
N TYR A 66 -6.27 -5.24 -6.32
CA TYR A 66 -5.62 -6.04 -7.36
C TYR A 66 -4.11 -6.03 -7.20
N LEU A 67 -3.51 -4.85 -7.07
CA LEU A 67 -2.06 -4.69 -6.97
C LEU A 67 -1.48 -5.36 -5.72
N ASN A 68 -2.14 -5.25 -4.57
CA ASN A 68 -1.72 -5.94 -3.33
C ASN A 68 -1.68 -7.47 -3.52
N LYS A 69 -2.65 -8.05 -4.21
CA LYS A 69 -2.67 -9.50 -4.50
C LYS A 69 -1.56 -9.90 -5.49
N LEU A 70 -1.29 -9.08 -6.49
CA LEU A 70 -0.21 -9.31 -7.45
C LEU A 70 1.17 -9.23 -6.77
N GLU A 71 1.37 -8.25 -5.91
CA GLU A 71 2.58 -8.13 -5.08
C GLU A 71 2.79 -9.36 -4.19
N ALA A 72 1.74 -9.83 -3.52
CA ALA A 72 1.77 -11.03 -2.68
C ALA A 72 2.12 -12.32 -3.46
N MET A 73 1.96 -12.32 -4.78
CA MET A 73 2.38 -13.39 -5.69
C MET A 73 3.76 -13.19 -6.30
N ASN A 74 4.51 -12.17 -5.90
CA ASN A 74 5.78 -11.78 -6.51
C ASN A 74 5.67 -11.51 -8.03
N MET A 75 4.53 -10.98 -8.49
CA MET A 75 4.40 -10.40 -9.82
C MET A 75 5.15 -9.06 -9.85
N ASN A 76 5.69 -8.69 -11.02
CA ASN A 76 6.54 -7.51 -11.16
C ASN A 76 6.16 -6.58 -12.32
N ALA A 77 5.05 -6.85 -13.01
CA ALA A 77 4.53 -5.97 -14.04
C ALA A 77 3.01 -6.09 -14.22
N VAL A 78 2.38 -5.01 -14.69
CA VAL A 78 0.95 -4.95 -15.04
C VAL A 78 0.78 -4.32 -16.41
N CYS A 79 0.06 -5.00 -17.33
CA CYS A 79 -0.35 -4.44 -18.61
C CYS A 79 -1.77 -3.87 -18.47
N LEU A 80 -1.89 -2.59 -18.10
CA LEU A 80 -3.17 -1.93 -17.90
C LEU A 80 -3.70 -1.36 -19.23
N GLN A 81 -4.92 -1.75 -19.62
CA GLN A 81 -5.57 -1.23 -20.83
C GLN A 81 -5.99 0.23 -20.62
N VAL A 82 -5.24 1.16 -21.22
CA VAL A 82 -5.47 2.60 -21.11
C VAL A 82 -6.19 3.19 -22.32
N ARG A 83 -6.21 2.44 -23.45
CA ARG A 83 -6.88 2.84 -24.69
C ARG A 83 -7.50 1.61 -25.37
N SER A 84 -8.80 1.49 -25.28
CA SER A 84 -9.52 0.30 -25.77
C SER A 84 -10.23 0.49 -27.11
N MET A 85 -10.83 1.67 -27.36
CA MET A 85 -11.61 1.99 -28.54
C MET A 85 -11.43 3.48 -28.93
N CYS A 86 -10.21 3.92 -29.24
CA CYS A 86 -9.89 5.33 -29.43
C CYS A 86 -10.48 6.18 -28.30
N ASP A 87 -10.29 5.73 -27.08
CA ASP A 87 -10.73 6.35 -25.84
C ASP A 87 -9.59 6.29 -24.81
N ALA A 88 -9.66 7.03 -23.72
CA ALA A 88 -8.57 7.14 -22.78
C ALA A 88 -9.00 6.92 -21.32
N PHE A 89 -8.12 6.26 -20.55
CA PHE A 89 -8.11 6.18 -19.11
C PHE A 89 -7.06 7.13 -18.48
N TYR A 90 -6.75 8.21 -19.18
CA TYR A 90 -5.77 9.23 -18.80
C TYR A 90 -6.16 10.57 -19.46
N GLN A 91 -5.53 11.66 -19.02
CA GLN A 91 -5.76 12.97 -19.62
C GLN A 91 -5.12 13.00 -21.01
N SER A 92 -5.91 12.89 -22.07
CA SER A 92 -5.47 12.90 -23.46
C SER A 92 -5.92 14.14 -24.22
N SER A 93 -5.06 14.66 -25.08
CA SER A 93 -5.38 15.71 -26.05
C SER A 93 -6.04 15.15 -27.31
N TYR A 94 -5.86 13.85 -27.54
CA TYR A 94 -6.33 13.16 -28.75
C TYR A 94 -7.60 12.37 -28.53
N GLU A 95 -7.72 11.67 -27.40
CA GLU A 95 -8.79 10.70 -27.17
C GLU A 95 -9.79 11.19 -26.11
N PRO A 96 -11.10 10.93 -26.29
CA PRO A 96 -12.09 11.23 -25.26
C PRO A 96 -11.97 10.26 -24.10
N TRP A 97 -12.37 10.70 -22.91
CA TRP A 97 -12.47 9.83 -21.75
C TRP A 97 -13.36 8.61 -22.03
N SER A 98 -12.93 7.44 -21.55
CA SER A 98 -13.65 6.19 -21.79
C SER A 98 -14.99 6.13 -21.05
N SER A 99 -16.03 5.64 -21.74
CA SER A 99 -17.31 5.32 -21.12
C SER A 99 -17.23 4.21 -20.09
N TYR A 100 -16.24 3.33 -20.18
CA TYR A 100 -16.04 2.26 -19.19
C TYR A 100 -15.60 2.79 -17.83
N LEU A 101 -14.99 3.98 -17.80
CA LEU A 101 -14.58 4.66 -16.58
C LEU A 101 -15.71 5.49 -15.96
N THR A 102 -16.38 6.28 -16.78
CA THR A 102 -17.32 7.32 -16.32
C THR A 102 -18.79 7.00 -16.55
N GLY A 103 -19.09 5.95 -17.32
CA GLY A 103 -20.44 5.61 -17.78
C GLY A 103 -20.84 6.34 -19.05
N THR A 104 -20.16 7.44 -19.42
CA THR A 104 -20.45 8.23 -20.64
C THR A 104 -19.14 8.67 -21.28
N ARG A 105 -18.96 8.35 -22.56
CA ARG A 105 -17.78 8.71 -23.36
C ARG A 105 -17.58 10.23 -23.41
N GLY A 106 -16.36 10.69 -23.16
CA GLY A 106 -15.95 12.09 -23.18
C GLY A 106 -16.20 12.85 -21.86
N VAL A 107 -16.84 12.24 -20.87
CA VAL A 107 -17.02 12.85 -19.55
C VAL A 107 -15.74 12.71 -18.73
N ASN A 108 -15.23 13.83 -18.20
CA ASN A 108 -14.05 13.84 -17.34
C ASN A 108 -14.35 13.16 -16.00
N PRO A 109 -13.56 12.17 -15.57
CA PRO A 109 -13.76 11.46 -14.30
C PRO A 109 -13.46 12.31 -13.05
N GLY A 110 -12.75 13.44 -13.20
CA GLY A 110 -12.31 14.27 -12.07
C GLY A 110 -11.04 13.78 -11.37
N TRP A 111 -10.34 12.79 -11.93
CA TRP A 111 -9.06 12.26 -11.47
C TRP A 111 -8.31 11.62 -12.63
N ASP A 112 -7.03 11.32 -12.46
CA ASP A 112 -6.23 10.65 -13.48
C ASP A 112 -5.96 9.19 -13.11
N PRO A 113 -6.65 8.22 -13.74
CA PRO A 113 -6.49 6.80 -13.45
C PRO A 113 -5.10 6.25 -13.76
N LEU A 114 -4.47 6.70 -14.86
CA LEU A 114 -3.14 6.21 -15.24
C LEU A 114 -2.06 6.72 -14.30
N ALA A 115 -2.09 8.01 -13.94
CA ALA A 115 -1.14 8.57 -12.98
C ALA A 115 -1.21 7.82 -11.64
N PHE A 116 -2.42 7.57 -11.13
CA PHE A 116 -2.64 6.79 -9.93
C PHE A 116 -2.16 5.34 -10.06
N ALA A 117 -2.42 4.68 -11.19
CA ALA A 117 -2.00 3.30 -11.42
C ALA A 117 -0.47 3.16 -11.47
N VAL A 118 0.23 4.10 -12.12
CA VAL A 118 1.70 4.14 -12.15
C VAL A 118 2.26 4.29 -10.75
N GLU A 119 1.75 5.25 -9.98
CA GLU A 119 2.18 5.49 -8.61
C GLU A 119 1.99 4.24 -7.73
N GLU A 120 0.83 3.61 -7.81
CA GLU A 120 0.52 2.41 -7.01
C GLU A 120 1.31 1.16 -7.45
N CYS A 121 1.65 1.02 -8.74
CA CYS A 121 2.56 -0.02 -9.22
C CYS A 121 3.98 0.20 -8.70
N HIS A 122 4.51 1.41 -8.85
CA HIS A 122 5.87 1.77 -8.43
C HIS A 122 6.07 1.67 -6.91
N LYS A 123 5.06 2.00 -6.10
CA LYS A 123 5.08 1.75 -4.64
C LYS A 123 5.35 0.28 -4.28
N ARG A 124 4.95 -0.65 -5.14
CA ARG A 124 5.12 -2.11 -4.97
C ARG A 124 6.29 -2.70 -5.73
N GLY A 125 7.10 -1.86 -6.38
CA GLY A 125 8.21 -2.29 -7.21
C GLY A 125 7.77 -3.02 -8.49
N MET A 126 6.57 -2.74 -8.99
CA MET A 126 6.03 -3.30 -10.23
C MET A 126 6.09 -2.28 -11.36
N GLU A 127 6.42 -2.74 -12.58
CA GLU A 127 6.30 -1.94 -13.80
C GLU A 127 4.84 -1.81 -14.25
N LEU A 128 4.50 -0.68 -14.86
CA LEU A 128 3.24 -0.48 -15.55
C LEU A 128 3.48 -0.31 -17.04
N HIS A 129 2.96 -1.27 -17.83
CA HIS A 129 2.91 -1.17 -19.29
C HIS A 129 1.52 -0.70 -19.72
N ALA A 130 1.48 0.42 -20.43
CA ALA A 130 0.24 0.96 -20.98
C ALA A 130 -0.24 0.11 -22.15
N TRP A 131 -1.33 -0.64 -21.95
CA TRP A 131 -1.92 -1.44 -23.04
C TRP A 131 -2.79 -0.56 -23.92
N VAL A 132 -2.43 -0.47 -25.19
CA VAL A 132 -3.09 0.30 -26.23
C VAL A 132 -3.62 -0.63 -27.32
N ASN A 133 -4.92 -0.55 -27.60
CA ASN A 133 -5.44 -1.07 -28.86
C ASN A 133 -5.25 0.01 -29.94
N PRO A 134 -4.42 -0.22 -30.97
CA PRO A 134 -4.01 0.89 -31.85
C PRO A 134 -5.11 1.40 -32.79
N TYR A 135 -6.03 0.55 -33.25
CA TYR A 135 -6.93 0.94 -34.33
C TYR A 135 -8.42 0.91 -33.96
N ARG A 136 -8.86 0.08 -33.06
CA ARG A 136 -10.29 -0.12 -32.79
C ARG A 136 -10.97 1.15 -32.32
N TRP A 137 -12.05 1.54 -33.01
CA TRP A 137 -12.86 2.69 -32.64
C TRP A 137 -14.25 2.27 -32.15
N ALA A 138 -14.94 1.33 -32.83
CA ALA A 138 -16.26 0.86 -32.39
C ALA A 138 -16.50 -0.59 -32.88
N THR A 139 -17.34 -1.31 -32.15
CA THR A 139 -17.80 -2.69 -32.47
C THR A 139 -19.33 -2.75 -32.67
N SER A 140 -19.95 -1.61 -32.91
CA SER A 140 -21.38 -1.48 -33.20
C SER A 140 -21.65 -0.40 -34.24
N SER A 141 -22.82 -0.44 -34.89
CA SER A 141 -23.25 0.56 -35.86
C SER A 141 -23.62 1.92 -35.26
N ALA A 142 -23.74 2.00 -33.92
CA ALA A 142 -24.17 3.25 -33.26
C ALA A 142 -23.13 4.38 -33.34
N GLY A 143 -21.84 4.02 -33.48
CA GLY A 143 -20.76 5.00 -33.54
C GLY A 143 -20.62 5.85 -32.27
N TRP A 144 -19.66 6.74 -32.27
CA TRP A 144 -19.39 7.71 -31.23
C TRP A 144 -19.51 9.14 -31.76
N ASN A 145 -19.71 10.12 -30.89
CA ASN A 145 -20.02 11.47 -31.30
C ASN A 145 -19.40 12.60 -30.46
N THR A 146 -18.36 12.32 -29.66
CA THR A 146 -17.60 13.38 -29.00
C THR A 146 -16.94 14.30 -30.03
N SER A 147 -16.37 15.43 -29.60
CA SER A 147 -15.64 16.34 -30.48
C SER A 147 -14.44 15.63 -31.16
N GLN A 148 -13.73 14.77 -30.41
CA GLN A 148 -12.62 13.97 -30.95
C GLN A 148 -13.11 12.92 -31.96
N ASP A 149 -14.24 12.25 -31.66
CA ASP A 149 -14.85 11.32 -32.63
C ASP A 149 -15.25 12.02 -33.92
N GLN A 150 -15.83 13.22 -33.82
CA GLN A 150 -16.21 14.03 -35.01
C GLN A 150 -14.98 14.47 -35.82
N GLN A 151 -13.85 14.72 -35.19
CA GLN A 151 -12.60 14.98 -35.91
C GLN A 151 -12.20 13.78 -36.80
N LEU A 152 -12.26 12.54 -36.28
CA LEU A 152 -11.97 11.33 -37.04
C LEU A 152 -12.94 11.11 -38.22
N ILE A 153 -14.24 11.30 -37.96
CA ILE A 153 -15.29 11.17 -38.95
C ILE A 153 -15.09 12.21 -40.09
N ASN A 154 -14.92 13.48 -39.70
CA ASN A 154 -14.79 14.58 -40.66
C ASN A 154 -13.49 14.50 -41.49
N ALA A 155 -12.43 13.94 -40.93
CA ALA A 155 -11.16 13.71 -41.60
C ALA A 155 -11.15 12.44 -42.49
N GLY A 156 -12.23 11.65 -42.46
CA GLY A 156 -12.32 10.40 -43.24
C GLY A 156 -11.34 9.32 -42.80
N MET A 157 -10.98 9.33 -41.51
CA MET A 157 -9.95 8.43 -40.96
C MET A 157 -10.48 7.04 -40.61
N LEU A 158 -11.77 6.79 -40.74
CA LEU A 158 -12.40 5.54 -40.30
C LEU A 158 -12.56 4.54 -41.46
N LEU A 159 -12.30 3.28 -41.17
CA LEU A 159 -12.52 2.12 -42.06
C LEU A 159 -13.56 1.22 -41.40
N THR A 160 -14.69 0.96 -42.09
CA THR A 160 -15.79 0.16 -41.54
C THR A 160 -15.90 -1.18 -42.25
N TYR A 161 -16.16 -2.20 -41.47
CA TYR A 161 -16.39 -3.55 -41.94
C TYR A 161 -17.60 -4.20 -41.29
N THR A 162 -18.46 -4.83 -42.09
CA THR A 162 -19.66 -5.51 -41.62
C THR A 162 -19.58 -7.01 -41.93
N SER A 163 -19.73 -7.84 -40.89
CA SER A 163 -19.82 -9.29 -40.97
C SER A 163 -21.07 -9.79 -40.30
N GLY A 164 -22.06 -10.26 -41.07
CA GLY A 164 -23.38 -10.59 -40.53
C GLY A 164 -24.05 -9.38 -39.92
N SER A 165 -24.35 -9.45 -38.60
CA SER A 165 -24.90 -8.34 -37.80
C SER A 165 -23.84 -7.49 -37.06
N THR A 166 -22.59 -7.89 -37.14
CA THR A 166 -21.49 -7.20 -36.44
C THR A 166 -20.87 -6.15 -37.36
N VAL A 167 -20.82 -4.91 -36.85
CA VAL A 167 -20.13 -3.79 -37.51
C VAL A 167 -18.88 -3.49 -36.68
N THR A 168 -17.71 -3.48 -37.32
CA THR A 168 -16.45 -3.08 -36.70
C THR A 168 -15.90 -1.87 -37.45
N THR A 169 -15.60 -0.80 -36.72
CA THR A 169 -14.97 0.40 -37.28
C THR A 169 -13.63 0.63 -36.60
N ILE A 170 -12.60 0.86 -37.40
CA ILE A 170 -11.22 1.10 -36.98
C ILE A 170 -10.69 2.41 -37.56
N LEU A 171 -9.61 2.95 -37.02
CA LEU A 171 -8.78 3.90 -37.78
C LEU A 171 -8.25 3.19 -39.02
N ASN A 172 -8.29 3.84 -40.18
CA ASN A 172 -7.82 3.23 -41.44
C ASN A 172 -6.28 3.15 -41.45
N PRO A 173 -5.69 1.96 -41.35
CA PRO A 173 -4.23 1.80 -41.34
C PRO A 173 -3.47 2.30 -42.56
N GLY A 174 -4.18 2.41 -43.69
CA GLY A 174 -3.61 2.91 -44.94
C GLY A 174 -3.40 4.43 -44.99
N LEU A 175 -3.89 5.16 -44.01
CA LEU A 175 -3.77 6.62 -43.95
C LEU A 175 -2.61 7.05 -43.03
N GLN A 176 -1.73 7.93 -43.53
CA GLN A 176 -0.65 8.48 -42.72
C GLN A 176 -1.15 9.19 -41.47
N GLN A 177 -2.29 9.89 -41.56
CA GLN A 177 -2.94 10.56 -40.42
C GLN A 177 -3.31 9.57 -39.31
N SER A 178 -3.67 8.34 -39.61
CA SER A 178 -3.94 7.30 -38.63
C SER A 178 -2.66 6.85 -37.92
N ILE A 179 -1.58 6.71 -38.67
CA ILE A 179 -0.25 6.42 -38.10
C ILE A 179 0.18 7.56 -37.17
N ASP A 180 0.14 8.80 -37.67
CA ASP A 180 0.53 10.00 -36.92
C ASP A 180 -0.27 10.11 -35.59
N ARG A 181 -1.57 9.81 -35.63
CA ARG A 181 -2.41 9.82 -34.41
C ARG A 181 -1.96 8.79 -33.40
N ILE A 182 -1.68 7.55 -33.82
CA ILE A 182 -1.24 6.48 -32.91
C ILE A 182 0.12 6.85 -32.32
N VAL A 183 1.04 7.35 -33.12
CA VAL A 183 2.34 7.85 -32.67
C VAL A 183 2.18 8.96 -31.62
N ASN A 184 1.30 9.93 -31.87
CA ASN A 184 1.05 11.04 -30.94
C ASN A 184 0.41 10.57 -29.63
N VAL A 185 -0.50 9.61 -29.67
CA VAL A 185 -1.07 8.97 -28.47
C VAL A 185 0.01 8.26 -27.67
N CYS A 186 0.89 7.49 -28.31
CA CYS A 186 2.01 6.83 -27.63
C CYS A 186 3.04 7.84 -27.09
N ARG A 187 3.31 8.92 -27.83
CA ARG A 187 4.15 10.03 -27.36
C ARG A 187 3.58 10.68 -26.10
N GLU A 188 2.29 11.00 -26.11
CA GLU A 188 1.57 11.59 -24.97
C GLU A 188 1.67 10.70 -23.72
N LEU A 189 1.54 9.39 -23.87
CA LEU A 189 1.72 8.42 -22.79
C LEU A 189 3.17 8.43 -22.26
N ALA A 190 4.16 8.38 -23.15
CA ALA A 190 5.56 8.30 -22.78
C ALA A 190 6.08 9.61 -22.14
N GLU A 191 5.66 10.78 -22.64
CA GLU A 191 6.13 12.07 -22.17
C GLU A 191 5.46 12.53 -20.88
N ASN A 192 4.15 12.24 -20.71
CA ASN A 192 3.37 12.78 -19.60
C ASN A 192 3.25 11.83 -18.40
N TYR A 193 3.63 10.55 -18.56
CA TYR A 193 3.51 9.55 -17.51
C TYR A 193 4.82 8.78 -17.33
N ASN A 194 5.09 8.38 -16.10
CA ASN A 194 6.21 7.51 -15.77
C ASN A 194 5.88 6.03 -16.02
N ILE A 195 5.30 5.72 -17.18
CA ILE A 195 5.07 4.33 -17.59
C ILE A 195 6.39 3.66 -17.94
N ASP A 196 6.49 2.36 -17.69
CA ASP A 196 7.69 1.55 -17.95
C ASP A 196 7.63 0.88 -19.34
N GLY A 197 6.44 0.79 -19.93
CA GLY A 197 6.28 0.23 -21.27
C GLY A 197 4.96 0.62 -21.93
N ILE A 198 4.91 0.35 -23.26
CA ILE A 198 3.69 0.35 -24.06
C ILE A 198 3.56 -1.03 -24.67
N ILE A 199 2.37 -1.61 -24.61
CA ILE A 199 2.08 -2.89 -25.27
C ILE A 199 0.82 -2.78 -26.13
N PHE A 200 0.91 -3.27 -27.38
CA PHE A 200 -0.25 -3.44 -28.24
C PHE A 200 -0.79 -4.87 -28.14
N ASP A 201 -2.08 -5.04 -28.39
CA ASP A 201 -2.71 -6.36 -28.58
C ASP A 201 -2.75 -6.78 -30.06
N ASP A 202 -3.60 -7.75 -30.44
CA ASP A 202 -3.71 -8.31 -31.80
C ASP A 202 -4.81 -7.66 -32.66
N TYR A 203 -5.40 -6.54 -32.21
CA TYR A 203 -6.50 -5.90 -32.97
C TYR A 203 -5.98 -4.89 -33.99
N PHE A 204 -5.48 -5.41 -35.13
CA PHE A 204 -5.07 -4.63 -36.28
C PHE A 204 -6.22 -4.51 -37.30
N TYR A 205 -6.16 -5.16 -38.45
CA TYR A 205 -7.31 -5.27 -39.34
C TYR A 205 -8.34 -6.27 -38.80
N PRO A 206 -9.67 -6.02 -38.97
CA PRO A 206 -10.69 -6.96 -38.51
C PRO A 206 -10.62 -8.29 -39.26
N SER A 207 -10.80 -9.40 -38.54
CA SER A 207 -10.90 -10.73 -39.20
C SER A 207 -12.09 -10.79 -40.13
N GLY A 208 -11.85 -11.35 -41.34
CA GLY A 208 -12.87 -11.48 -42.39
C GLY A 208 -13.12 -10.21 -43.21
N ILE A 209 -12.30 -9.15 -43.00
CA ILE A 209 -12.38 -7.95 -43.86
C ILE A 209 -12.17 -8.35 -45.33
N PRO A 210 -12.94 -7.80 -46.33
CA PRO A 210 -12.81 -8.18 -47.72
C PRO A 210 -11.38 -8.00 -48.27
N THR A 211 -10.95 -8.94 -49.13
CA THR A 211 -9.62 -8.95 -49.75
C THR A 211 -9.65 -8.59 -51.21
N ASN A 212 -10.74 -8.00 -51.66
CA ASN A 212 -11.00 -7.63 -53.07
C ASN A 212 -11.58 -6.21 -53.17
N SER A 213 -12.07 -5.83 -54.34
CA SER A 213 -12.60 -4.50 -54.63
C SER A 213 -13.84 -4.07 -53.79
N SER A 214 -14.41 -4.96 -53.01
CA SER A 214 -15.49 -4.62 -52.09
C SER A 214 -15.00 -4.07 -50.70
N ALA A 215 -13.70 -4.06 -50.49
CA ALA A 215 -13.13 -3.46 -49.27
C ALA A 215 -13.06 -1.94 -49.38
N ASP A 216 -13.41 -1.23 -48.29
CA ASP A 216 -13.44 0.23 -48.30
C ASP A 216 -12.06 0.87 -48.52
N ASP A 217 -10.96 0.18 -48.17
CA ASP A 217 -9.59 0.62 -48.39
C ASP A 217 -8.98 0.19 -49.73
N TYR A 218 -9.75 -0.51 -50.59
CA TYR A 218 -9.25 -1.02 -51.87
C TYR A 218 -8.87 0.11 -52.87
N GLN A 219 -9.68 1.16 -52.93
CA GLN A 219 -9.40 2.32 -53.78
C GLN A 219 -8.18 3.11 -53.28
N LEU A 220 -7.97 3.17 -51.98
CA LEU A 220 -6.80 3.81 -51.39
C LEU A 220 -5.53 3.06 -51.81
N TRP A 221 -5.54 1.72 -51.75
CA TRP A 221 -4.44 0.89 -52.23
C TRP A 221 -4.15 1.14 -53.73
N GLN A 222 -5.17 1.13 -54.59
CA GLN A 222 -5.00 1.37 -56.02
C GLN A 222 -4.39 2.75 -56.30
N SER A 223 -4.82 3.77 -55.60
CA SER A 223 -4.34 5.14 -55.74
C SER A 223 -2.97 5.40 -55.14
N SER A 224 -2.47 4.52 -54.28
CA SER A 224 -1.16 4.67 -53.62
C SER A 224 0.03 4.53 -54.58
N GLY A 225 -0.17 3.91 -55.76
CA GLY A 225 0.89 3.66 -56.70
C GLY A 225 1.92 2.60 -56.30
N THR A 226 1.69 1.88 -55.17
CA THR A 226 2.58 0.85 -54.67
C THR A 226 2.66 -0.36 -55.59
N SER A 227 3.81 -1.02 -55.63
CA SER A 227 3.97 -2.32 -56.32
C SER A 227 3.53 -3.51 -55.45
N LEU A 228 3.19 -3.30 -54.19
CA LEU A 228 2.76 -4.35 -53.26
C LEU A 228 1.36 -4.88 -53.64
N SER A 229 1.15 -6.19 -53.46
CA SER A 229 -0.20 -6.74 -53.48
C SER A 229 -1.07 -6.11 -52.40
N PHE A 230 -2.39 -6.12 -52.55
CA PHE A 230 -3.31 -5.53 -51.61
C PHE A 230 -3.11 -6.09 -50.19
N ALA A 231 -2.89 -7.39 -50.03
CA ALA A 231 -2.61 -8.02 -48.76
C ALA A 231 -1.24 -7.58 -48.17
N ASN A 232 -0.20 -7.47 -49.00
CA ASN A 232 1.11 -7.00 -48.55
C ASN A 232 1.07 -5.51 -48.17
N TRP A 233 0.32 -4.69 -48.89
CA TRP A 233 0.13 -3.29 -48.58
C TRP A 233 -0.55 -3.09 -47.21
N ARG A 234 -1.52 -3.93 -46.88
CA ARG A 234 -2.14 -3.90 -45.54
C ARG A 234 -1.13 -4.25 -44.45
N ARG A 235 -0.30 -5.28 -44.66
CA ARG A 235 0.78 -5.62 -43.72
C ARG A 235 1.79 -4.49 -43.57
N ASP A 236 2.21 -3.92 -44.72
CA ASP A 236 3.13 -2.78 -44.75
C ASP A 236 2.57 -1.57 -43.95
N ASN A 237 1.28 -1.27 -44.05
CA ASN A 237 0.64 -0.21 -43.30
C ASN A 237 0.77 -0.44 -41.78
N VAL A 238 0.60 -1.67 -41.29
CA VAL A 238 0.77 -2.02 -39.89
C VAL A 238 2.26 -1.95 -39.51
N ASN A 239 3.17 -2.48 -40.33
CA ASN A 239 4.61 -2.45 -40.07
C ASN A 239 5.12 -1.00 -39.99
N ARG A 240 4.68 -0.10 -40.87
CA ARG A 240 5.04 1.33 -40.84
C ARG A 240 4.55 2.02 -39.57
N MET A 241 3.38 1.66 -39.10
CA MET A 241 2.87 2.20 -37.83
C MET A 241 3.73 1.72 -36.63
N VAL A 242 4.06 0.43 -36.58
CA VAL A 242 4.91 -0.15 -35.52
C VAL A 242 6.30 0.50 -35.55
N GLN A 243 6.92 0.63 -36.77
CA GLN A 243 8.18 1.35 -36.94
C GLN A 243 8.10 2.80 -36.45
N ALA A 244 7.06 3.53 -36.83
CA ALA A 244 6.93 4.94 -36.45
C ALA A 244 6.76 5.15 -34.92
N VAL A 245 6.07 4.22 -34.25
CA VAL A 245 5.98 4.23 -32.75
C VAL A 245 7.34 3.91 -32.14
N TRP A 246 8.05 2.91 -32.65
CA TRP A 246 9.41 2.58 -32.24
C TRP A 246 10.35 3.78 -32.38
N ASP A 247 10.43 4.39 -33.57
CA ASP A 247 11.30 5.54 -33.84
C ASP A 247 11.01 6.70 -32.88
N MET A 248 9.73 6.98 -32.64
CA MET A 248 9.30 8.01 -31.70
C MET A 248 9.78 7.72 -30.29
N LEU A 249 9.66 6.47 -29.81
CA LEU A 249 10.12 6.09 -28.46
C LEU A 249 11.65 6.16 -28.36
N GLN A 250 12.39 5.71 -29.40
CA GLN A 250 13.85 5.83 -29.38
C GLN A 250 14.32 7.29 -29.34
N GLU A 251 13.57 8.20 -29.95
CA GLU A 251 13.88 9.64 -29.94
C GLU A 251 13.54 10.33 -28.62
N THR A 252 12.43 9.93 -27.99
CA THR A 252 11.85 10.67 -26.84
C THR A 252 12.14 10.05 -25.50
N LYS A 253 11.97 8.73 -25.35
CA LYS A 253 12.11 8.00 -24.08
C LYS A 253 12.46 6.53 -24.34
N PRO A 254 13.70 6.24 -24.74
CA PRO A 254 14.13 4.90 -25.13
C PRO A 254 14.01 3.85 -24.03
N GLU A 255 13.91 4.26 -22.76
CA GLU A 255 13.72 3.39 -21.62
C GLU A 255 12.32 2.77 -21.56
N VAL A 256 11.31 3.42 -22.15
CA VAL A 256 9.96 2.84 -22.26
C VAL A 256 10.00 1.64 -23.21
N ARG A 257 9.71 0.46 -22.69
CA ARG A 257 9.69 -0.79 -23.48
C ARG A 257 8.51 -0.80 -24.44
N PHE A 258 8.74 -1.24 -25.66
CA PHE A 258 7.67 -1.42 -26.64
C PHE A 258 7.46 -2.90 -26.93
N GLY A 259 6.26 -3.41 -26.63
CA GLY A 259 5.87 -4.79 -26.87
C GLY A 259 4.60 -4.94 -27.68
N ILE A 260 4.42 -6.12 -28.28
CA ILE A 260 3.17 -6.49 -28.95
C ILE A 260 2.76 -7.90 -28.51
N GLY A 261 1.46 -8.06 -28.18
CA GLY A 261 0.82 -9.34 -27.87
C GLY A 261 0.00 -9.86 -29.07
N PRO A 262 0.63 -10.40 -30.13
CA PRO A 262 -0.07 -10.90 -31.31
C PRO A 262 -0.80 -12.20 -31.03
N ALA A 263 -1.61 -12.68 -31.97
CA ALA A 263 -2.18 -14.03 -31.91
C ALA A 263 -1.06 -15.10 -31.79
N GLY A 264 -1.34 -16.20 -31.11
CA GLY A 264 -0.32 -17.15 -30.67
C GLY A 264 0.36 -17.99 -31.79
N VAL A 265 -0.11 -17.89 -33.03
CA VAL A 265 0.43 -18.66 -34.16
C VAL A 265 0.74 -17.73 -35.33
N ALA A 266 1.98 -17.79 -35.81
CA ALA A 266 2.43 -17.05 -36.97
C ALA A 266 3.48 -17.87 -37.76
N GLY A 267 3.73 -17.50 -39.01
CA GLY A 267 4.83 -18.07 -39.79
C GLY A 267 4.71 -19.59 -40.03
N THR A 268 3.49 -20.10 -40.21
CA THR A 268 3.27 -21.53 -40.49
C THR A 268 3.59 -21.87 -41.95
N ALA A 269 3.45 -20.90 -42.86
CA ALA A 269 3.87 -21.07 -44.22
C ALA A 269 5.38 -20.96 -44.36
N SER A 270 5.99 -21.87 -45.11
CA SER A 270 7.43 -21.84 -45.34
C SER A 270 7.91 -20.53 -46.00
N THR A 271 7.07 -19.90 -46.81
CA THR A 271 7.38 -18.63 -47.49
C THR A 271 7.44 -17.45 -46.50
N GLY A 272 6.51 -17.38 -45.53
CA GLY A 272 6.53 -16.32 -44.53
C GLY A 272 7.73 -16.44 -43.57
N ALA A 273 7.93 -17.61 -42.95
CA ALA A 273 9.06 -17.86 -42.07
C ALA A 273 10.42 -17.76 -42.80
N SER A 274 10.54 -18.32 -43.97
CA SER A 274 11.79 -18.31 -44.76
C SER A 274 12.19 -16.91 -45.24
N ALA A 275 11.24 -15.99 -45.42
CA ALA A 275 11.54 -14.61 -45.77
C ALA A 275 12.32 -13.90 -44.64
N HIS A 276 12.12 -14.32 -43.43
CA HIS A 276 12.78 -13.80 -42.20
C HIS A 276 13.87 -14.73 -41.65
N GLY A 277 14.30 -15.73 -42.43
CA GLY A 277 15.40 -16.61 -42.04
C GLY A 277 15.14 -17.57 -40.88
N VAL A 278 13.87 -17.79 -40.52
CA VAL A 278 13.48 -18.68 -39.41
C VAL A 278 12.73 -19.92 -39.87
N THR A 279 12.71 -20.98 -39.11
CA THR A 279 11.94 -22.17 -39.39
C THR A 279 10.44 -21.91 -39.22
N PRO A 280 9.55 -22.55 -40.04
CA PRO A 280 8.12 -22.41 -39.88
C PRO A 280 7.62 -22.82 -38.50
N CYS A 281 6.59 -22.11 -38.00
CA CYS A 281 5.89 -22.51 -36.80
C CYS A 281 5.37 -23.95 -36.90
N PRO A 282 5.59 -24.83 -35.88
CA PRO A 282 5.33 -26.27 -36.00
C PRO A 282 3.83 -26.60 -36.04
N THR A 283 2.96 -25.69 -35.62
CA THR A 283 1.53 -25.94 -35.48
C THR A 283 0.68 -24.72 -35.84
N GLY A 284 -0.63 -24.92 -36.06
CA GLY A 284 -1.62 -23.88 -36.25
C GLY A 284 -1.83 -23.46 -37.71
N SER A 285 -2.29 -22.23 -37.89
CA SER A 285 -2.63 -21.64 -39.19
C SER A 285 -2.10 -20.21 -39.31
N ASP A 286 -1.89 -19.72 -40.54
CA ASP A 286 -1.49 -18.36 -40.83
C ASP A 286 -2.65 -17.35 -40.82
N TRP A 287 -3.65 -17.56 -39.95
CA TRP A 287 -4.79 -16.65 -39.81
C TRP A 287 -4.35 -15.22 -39.52
N GLN A 288 -3.40 -15.06 -38.63
CA GLN A 288 -2.87 -13.74 -38.25
C GLN A 288 -2.24 -13.02 -39.46
N TYR A 289 -1.41 -13.70 -40.24
CA TYR A 289 -0.78 -13.13 -41.41
C TYR A 289 -1.77 -12.86 -42.57
N ASN A 290 -2.70 -13.80 -42.84
CA ASN A 290 -3.63 -13.73 -43.96
C ASN A 290 -4.99 -13.11 -43.60
N GLY A 291 -5.45 -13.22 -42.40
CA GLY A 291 -6.80 -12.81 -41.97
C GLY A 291 -6.87 -11.43 -41.33
N ILE A 292 -5.85 -11.04 -40.57
CA ILE A 292 -5.79 -9.72 -39.92
C ILE A 292 -4.57 -8.89 -40.33
N PHE A 293 -3.81 -9.38 -41.33
CA PHE A 293 -2.66 -8.70 -41.95
C PHE A 293 -1.61 -8.23 -40.93
N SER A 294 -1.33 -9.07 -39.90
CA SER A 294 -0.33 -8.88 -38.87
C SER A 294 0.90 -9.71 -39.19
N ASP A 295 2.08 -9.08 -39.15
CA ASP A 295 3.36 -9.72 -39.49
C ASP A 295 4.37 -9.59 -38.34
N PRO A 296 4.22 -10.38 -37.28
CA PRO A 296 5.10 -10.25 -36.12
C PRO A 296 6.55 -10.67 -36.38
N LEU A 297 6.80 -11.47 -37.43
CA LEU A 297 8.17 -11.80 -37.83
C LEU A 297 8.90 -10.59 -38.42
N ALA A 298 8.20 -9.74 -39.16
CA ALA A 298 8.76 -8.49 -39.66
C ALA A 298 9.14 -7.55 -38.51
N TRP A 299 8.30 -7.41 -37.48
CA TRP A 299 8.61 -6.52 -36.36
C TRP A 299 9.84 -6.96 -35.57
N LEU A 300 10.04 -8.29 -35.44
CA LEU A 300 11.21 -8.85 -34.79
C LEU A 300 12.46 -8.69 -35.66
N ASP A 301 12.39 -8.99 -36.97
CA ASP A 301 13.47 -8.90 -37.95
C ASP A 301 13.93 -7.44 -38.13
N ASP A 302 12.99 -6.52 -38.28
CA ASP A 302 13.26 -5.07 -38.35
C ASP A 302 13.73 -4.47 -37.02
N GLY A 303 13.59 -5.21 -35.94
CA GLY A 303 13.99 -4.77 -34.60
C GLY A 303 13.15 -3.64 -34.00
N THR A 304 11.88 -3.54 -34.37
CA THR A 304 10.96 -2.43 -34.04
C THR A 304 10.12 -2.65 -32.77
N ILE A 305 10.42 -3.69 -32.02
CA ILE A 305 9.83 -3.99 -30.72
C ILE A 305 10.90 -4.48 -29.74
N ASP A 306 10.72 -4.29 -28.44
CA ASP A 306 11.61 -4.82 -27.40
C ASP A 306 11.25 -6.25 -27.04
N TYR A 307 9.96 -6.58 -27.02
CA TYR A 307 9.50 -7.93 -26.68
C TYR A 307 8.22 -8.29 -27.43
N ILE A 308 8.05 -9.59 -27.60
CA ILE A 308 6.82 -10.16 -28.14
C ILE A 308 6.12 -11.02 -27.08
N SER A 309 4.78 -10.86 -26.94
CA SER A 309 3.96 -11.54 -25.94
C SER A 309 2.80 -12.30 -26.62
N PRO A 310 3.08 -13.34 -27.41
CA PRO A 310 2.08 -14.03 -28.22
C PRO A 310 1.03 -14.71 -27.34
N GLN A 311 -0.24 -14.66 -27.77
CA GLN A 311 -1.40 -15.18 -27.02
C GLN A 311 -1.50 -16.70 -27.19
N LEU A 312 -0.73 -17.45 -26.38
CA LEU A 312 -0.69 -18.91 -26.36
C LEU A 312 -1.84 -19.48 -25.50
N TYR A 313 -3.08 -19.21 -25.90
CA TYR A 313 -4.29 -19.48 -25.13
C TYR A 313 -4.77 -20.92 -25.22
N TRP A 314 -3.84 -21.88 -25.26
CA TRP A 314 -4.12 -23.30 -25.34
C TRP A 314 -3.42 -24.07 -24.22
N LYS A 315 -4.04 -25.20 -23.81
CA LYS A 315 -3.44 -26.11 -22.82
C LYS A 315 -2.20 -26.83 -23.41
N THR A 316 -1.37 -27.34 -22.53
CA THR A 316 -0.18 -28.13 -22.89
C THR A 316 -0.49 -29.36 -23.73
N ASN A 317 -1.67 -29.95 -23.55
CA ASN A 317 -2.16 -31.13 -24.28
C ASN A 317 -3.13 -30.78 -25.44
N HIS A 318 -3.21 -29.54 -25.88
CA HIS A 318 -4.09 -29.20 -27.01
C HIS A 318 -3.68 -29.91 -28.27
N SER A 319 -4.65 -30.46 -28.99
CA SER A 319 -4.36 -31.37 -30.12
C SER A 319 -3.69 -30.72 -31.31
N THR A 320 -3.96 -29.46 -31.57
CA THR A 320 -3.46 -28.72 -32.76
C THR A 320 -2.40 -27.68 -32.40
N ASN A 321 -2.61 -26.94 -31.30
CA ASN A 321 -1.76 -25.85 -30.87
C ASN A 321 -1.31 -26.09 -29.42
N PRO A 322 -0.49 -27.10 -29.13
CA PRO A 322 -0.02 -27.34 -27.75
C PRO A 322 0.93 -26.23 -27.30
N PHE A 323 0.76 -25.77 -26.04
CA PHE A 323 1.51 -24.64 -25.47
C PHE A 323 3.03 -24.82 -25.56
N GLY A 324 3.56 -26.01 -25.21
CA GLY A 324 5.01 -26.24 -25.16
C GLY A 324 5.73 -26.01 -26.50
N PRO A 325 5.36 -26.68 -27.59
CA PRO A 325 5.97 -26.46 -28.93
C PRO A 325 5.84 -25.02 -29.45
N LEU A 326 4.72 -24.33 -29.13
CA LEU A 326 4.54 -22.94 -29.54
C LEU A 326 5.44 -22.00 -28.76
N THR A 327 5.52 -22.13 -27.42
CA THR A 327 6.38 -21.28 -26.60
C THR A 327 7.87 -21.52 -26.92
N GLN A 328 8.25 -22.76 -27.24
CA GLN A 328 9.61 -23.09 -27.68
C GLN A 328 9.93 -22.40 -29.01
N TRP A 329 9.01 -22.44 -29.97
CA TRP A 329 9.21 -21.79 -31.29
C TRP A 329 9.30 -20.26 -31.15
N TRP A 330 8.41 -19.63 -30.38
CA TRP A 330 8.46 -18.20 -30.17
C TRP A 330 9.73 -17.74 -29.43
N SER A 331 10.21 -18.54 -28.48
CA SER A 331 11.49 -18.28 -27.82
C SER A 331 12.66 -18.34 -28.78
N TYR A 332 12.69 -19.36 -29.62
CA TYR A 332 13.68 -19.47 -30.70
C TYR A 332 13.65 -18.26 -31.65
N VAL A 333 12.46 -17.85 -32.09
CA VAL A 333 12.32 -16.73 -33.05
C VAL A 333 12.74 -15.42 -32.40
N ALA A 334 12.27 -15.11 -31.19
CA ALA A 334 12.62 -13.89 -30.48
C ALA A 334 14.14 -13.82 -30.22
N ASN A 335 14.74 -14.95 -29.81
CA ASN A 335 16.19 -15.03 -29.61
C ASN A 335 16.98 -14.85 -30.91
N HIS A 336 16.51 -15.42 -32.01
CA HIS A 336 17.14 -15.26 -33.34
C HIS A 336 17.30 -13.77 -33.72
N PHE A 337 16.32 -12.94 -33.38
CA PHE A 337 16.33 -11.50 -33.60
C PHE A 337 16.82 -10.66 -32.43
N GLY A 338 17.33 -11.29 -31.36
CA GLY A 338 17.86 -10.60 -30.20
C GLY A 338 16.80 -9.78 -29.41
N ARG A 339 15.57 -10.32 -29.33
CA ARG A 339 14.46 -9.71 -28.59
C ARG A 339 13.90 -10.65 -27.52
N HIS A 340 13.11 -10.13 -26.59
CA HIS A 340 12.50 -10.94 -25.55
C HIS A 340 11.19 -11.60 -26.00
N HIS A 341 10.91 -12.78 -25.45
CA HIS A 341 9.66 -13.50 -25.59
C HIS A 341 9.02 -13.72 -24.21
N TYR A 342 7.79 -13.24 -24.04
CA TYR A 342 6.98 -13.42 -22.82
C TYR A 342 5.64 -14.04 -23.20
N ALA A 343 5.47 -15.35 -22.99
CA ALA A 343 4.25 -16.03 -23.40
C ALA A 343 3.01 -15.48 -22.69
N SER A 344 1.99 -15.07 -23.43
CA SER A 344 0.69 -14.75 -22.86
C SER A 344 -0.12 -16.04 -22.63
N HIS A 345 -0.59 -16.23 -21.39
CA HIS A 345 -1.39 -17.37 -20.96
C HIS A 345 -2.84 -16.96 -20.78
N SER A 346 -3.80 -17.74 -21.26
CA SER A 346 -5.19 -17.59 -20.82
C SER A 346 -5.50 -18.58 -19.71
N ILE A 347 -6.12 -18.07 -18.65
CA ILE A 347 -6.64 -18.90 -17.56
C ILE A 347 -8.16 -19.00 -17.57
N SER A 348 -8.81 -18.60 -18.67
CA SER A 348 -10.28 -18.64 -18.83
C SER A 348 -10.86 -20.06 -18.78
N PHE A 349 -10.05 -21.08 -19.07
CA PHE A 349 -10.47 -22.49 -18.94
C PHE A 349 -10.69 -22.93 -17.50
N LEU A 350 -10.25 -22.14 -16.51
CA LEU A 350 -10.45 -22.45 -15.09
C LEU A 350 -11.81 -22.00 -14.56
N THR A 351 -12.58 -21.24 -15.32
CA THR A 351 -13.82 -20.59 -14.84
C THR A 351 -14.95 -21.56 -14.52
N SER A 352 -14.94 -22.79 -15.05
CA SER A 352 -16.00 -23.80 -14.86
C SER A 352 -15.59 -24.98 -13.98
N SER A 353 -14.30 -25.23 -13.78
CA SER A 353 -13.79 -26.31 -12.94
C SER A 353 -12.48 -25.87 -12.29
N ASN A 354 -12.61 -25.19 -11.17
CA ASN A 354 -11.47 -24.67 -10.42
C ASN A 354 -10.90 -25.78 -9.52
N THR A 355 -10.08 -26.65 -10.08
CA THR A 355 -9.42 -27.72 -9.34
C THR A 355 -7.91 -27.52 -9.25
N GLN A 356 -7.28 -28.14 -8.27
CA GLN A 356 -5.82 -28.09 -8.12
C GLN A 356 -5.07 -28.64 -9.34
N SER A 357 -5.68 -29.60 -10.09
CA SER A 357 -5.09 -30.10 -11.34
C SER A 357 -5.10 -29.05 -12.46
N ASP A 358 -6.10 -28.17 -12.49
CA ASP A 358 -6.14 -27.08 -13.44
C ASP A 358 -5.11 -25.98 -13.08
N TRP A 359 -4.89 -25.72 -11.79
CA TRP A 359 -3.80 -24.82 -11.35
C TRP A 359 -2.42 -25.36 -11.72
N ALA A 360 -2.25 -26.69 -11.64
CA ALA A 360 -1.02 -27.35 -12.05
C ALA A 360 -0.74 -27.18 -13.57
N GLU A 361 -1.76 -27.08 -14.41
CA GLU A 361 -1.62 -26.77 -15.84
C GLU A 361 -1.01 -25.38 -16.03
N VAL A 362 -1.51 -24.34 -15.32
CA VAL A 362 -0.94 -22.97 -15.39
C VAL A 362 0.51 -22.97 -14.91
N ALA A 363 0.80 -23.64 -13.82
CA ALA A 363 2.16 -23.78 -13.30
C ALA A 363 3.08 -24.54 -14.30
N ALA A 364 2.56 -25.56 -14.99
CA ALA A 364 3.29 -26.28 -16.03
C ALA A 364 3.63 -25.40 -17.22
N GLN A 365 2.70 -24.54 -17.66
CA GLN A 365 2.94 -23.57 -18.74
C GLN A 365 4.04 -22.57 -18.33
N ILE A 366 4.03 -22.05 -17.10
CA ILE A 366 5.08 -21.15 -16.61
C ILE A 366 6.44 -21.87 -16.59
N ARG A 367 6.49 -23.14 -16.14
CA ARG A 367 7.74 -23.92 -16.15
C ARG A 367 8.23 -24.20 -17.56
N LEU A 368 7.34 -24.44 -18.54
CA LEU A 368 7.70 -24.58 -19.96
C LEU A 368 8.27 -23.28 -20.53
N SER A 369 7.71 -22.12 -20.18
CA SER A 369 8.29 -20.82 -20.55
C SER A 369 9.72 -20.68 -20.03
N ARG A 370 9.98 -21.08 -18.80
CA ARG A 370 11.34 -21.11 -18.22
C ARG A 370 12.25 -22.12 -18.89
N GLN A 371 11.73 -23.31 -19.19
CA GLN A 371 12.51 -24.39 -19.82
C GLN A 371 12.97 -24.05 -21.22
N TYR A 372 12.11 -23.41 -22.00
CA TYR A 372 12.37 -23.09 -23.40
C TYR A 372 12.90 -21.68 -23.64
N THR A 373 13.09 -20.91 -22.55
CA THR A 373 13.67 -19.58 -22.69
C THR A 373 15.09 -19.67 -23.22
N GLU A 374 15.43 -18.78 -24.12
CA GLU A 374 16.78 -18.49 -24.54
C GLU A 374 17.13 -17.08 -24.01
N ASN A 375 18.38 -16.65 -24.03
CA ASN A 375 18.83 -15.34 -23.56
C ASN A 375 18.64 -15.07 -22.05
N ASN A 376 18.39 -16.07 -21.22
CA ASN A 376 18.08 -15.91 -19.79
C ASN A 376 16.97 -14.87 -19.49
N ALA A 377 15.98 -14.77 -20.38
CA ALA A 377 14.90 -13.81 -20.31
C ALA A 377 13.52 -14.49 -20.24
N PRO A 378 13.28 -15.38 -19.26
CA PRO A 378 11.97 -16.01 -19.12
C PRO A 378 10.90 -14.96 -18.81
N GLY A 379 9.67 -15.24 -19.24
CA GLY A 379 8.56 -14.37 -18.89
C GLY A 379 7.21 -14.91 -19.28
N VAL A 380 6.23 -14.41 -18.56
CA VAL A 380 4.81 -14.73 -18.76
C VAL A 380 3.96 -13.49 -18.60
N ASN A 381 2.84 -13.46 -19.33
CA ASN A 381 1.84 -12.41 -19.21
C ASN A 381 0.46 -13.06 -19.12
N ILE A 382 -0.18 -13.04 -17.97
CA ILE A 382 -1.37 -13.85 -17.69
C ILE A 382 -2.65 -13.06 -17.98
N TYR A 383 -3.50 -13.57 -18.87
CA TYR A 383 -4.83 -13.03 -19.14
C TYR A 383 -5.87 -13.76 -18.30
N SER A 384 -6.48 -13.15 -17.26
CA SER A 384 -6.36 -11.75 -16.89
C SER A 384 -6.30 -11.57 -15.37
N ALA A 385 -6.05 -10.34 -14.92
CA ALA A 385 -5.92 -9.96 -13.52
C ALA A 385 -7.09 -10.43 -12.63
N LYS A 386 -8.33 -10.26 -13.08
CA LYS A 386 -9.55 -10.74 -12.40
C LYS A 386 -9.51 -12.23 -12.08
N ASN A 387 -9.04 -13.04 -13.02
CA ASN A 387 -9.04 -14.49 -12.86
C ASN A 387 -7.95 -14.97 -11.91
N ILE A 388 -6.78 -14.31 -11.88
CA ILE A 388 -5.71 -14.63 -10.93
C ILE A 388 -6.14 -14.29 -9.51
N ASN A 389 -6.78 -13.14 -9.33
CA ASN A 389 -7.12 -12.59 -8.02
C ASN A 389 -8.31 -13.26 -7.35
N GLY A 390 -9.09 -14.04 -8.09
CA GLY A 390 -10.27 -14.74 -7.55
C GLY A 390 -11.48 -13.84 -7.27
N ASP A 391 -11.47 -12.60 -7.78
CA ASP A 391 -12.56 -11.65 -7.62
C ASP A 391 -13.59 -11.76 -8.75
N ASN A 392 -14.86 -11.43 -8.46
CA ASN A 392 -15.96 -11.40 -9.45
C ASN A 392 -16.07 -12.65 -10.32
N GLY A 393 -15.96 -13.85 -9.73
CA GLY A 393 -16.06 -15.13 -10.43
C GLY A 393 -14.74 -15.62 -11.02
N GLY A 394 -13.62 -15.05 -10.63
CA GLY A 394 -12.29 -15.59 -10.90
C GLY A 394 -11.98 -16.87 -10.11
N VAL A 395 -10.79 -17.40 -10.29
CA VAL A 395 -10.37 -18.71 -9.80
C VAL A 395 -9.82 -18.58 -8.38
N SER A 396 -10.64 -18.83 -7.37
CA SER A 396 -10.20 -18.79 -5.98
C SER A 396 -9.05 -19.76 -5.70
N GLY A 397 -7.96 -19.26 -5.11
CA GLY A 397 -6.80 -20.04 -4.67
C GLY A 397 -5.67 -20.17 -5.70
N LEU A 398 -5.88 -19.83 -6.98
CA LEU A 398 -4.82 -19.93 -8.00
C LEU A 398 -3.61 -19.04 -7.64
N GLY A 399 -3.83 -17.82 -7.22
CA GLY A 399 -2.75 -16.88 -6.85
C GLY A 399 -1.86 -17.44 -5.75
N ASN A 400 -2.44 -17.93 -4.65
CA ASN A 400 -1.70 -18.58 -3.57
C ASN A 400 -0.96 -19.82 -4.04
N TYR A 401 -1.56 -20.60 -4.95
CA TYR A 401 -0.91 -21.77 -5.53
C TYR A 401 0.32 -21.38 -6.37
N LEU A 402 0.21 -20.34 -7.19
CA LEU A 402 1.33 -19.86 -8.00
C LEU A 402 2.45 -19.29 -7.12
N ALA A 403 2.12 -18.49 -6.13
CA ALA A 403 3.08 -17.97 -5.15
C ALA A 403 3.85 -19.11 -4.45
N ALA A 404 3.16 -20.16 -4.02
CA ALA A 404 3.76 -21.28 -3.31
C ALA A 404 4.55 -22.25 -4.21
N ASN A 405 4.27 -22.31 -5.54
CA ASN A 405 4.79 -23.39 -6.41
C ASN A 405 5.66 -22.91 -7.56
N VAL A 406 5.56 -21.66 -7.99
CA VAL A 406 6.32 -21.12 -9.14
C VAL A 406 6.91 -19.73 -8.94
N PHE A 407 6.28 -18.88 -8.12
CA PHE A 407 6.73 -17.51 -7.85
C PHE A 407 7.18 -17.31 -6.39
N GLN A 408 7.87 -18.29 -5.83
CA GLN A 408 8.28 -18.32 -4.41
C GLN A 408 9.21 -17.17 -4.01
N HIS A 409 10.02 -16.67 -4.94
CA HIS A 409 10.98 -15.59 -4.73
C HIS A 409 10.68 -14.43 -5.67
N LYS A 410 11.01 -13.21 -5.26
CA LYS A 410 10.99 -12.04 -6.15
C LYS A 410 12.00 -12.25 -7.29
N ALA A 411 11.76 -11.58 -8.41
CA ALA A 411 12.68 -11.58 -9.54
C ALA A 411 12.77 -10.17 -10.12
N LEU A 412 13.94 -9.80 -10.60
CA LEU A 412 14.12 -8.63 -11.44
C LEU A 412 13.55 -8.90 -12.85
N LEU A 413 13.25 -7.84 -13.58
CA LEU A 413 12.90 -7.98 -14.98
C LEU A 413 14.14 -8.32 -15.82
N PRO A 414 13.96 -9.00 -16.98
CA PRO A 414 15.06 -9.21 -17.93
C PRO A 414 15.60 -7.88 -18.48
N ALA A 415 16.92 -7.73 -18.50
CA ALA A 415 17.58 -6.53 -18.97
C ALA A 415 17.47 -6.38 -20.50
N VAL A 416 17.25 -5.16 -20.97
CA VAL A 416 17.16 -4.81 -22.42
C VAL A 416 18.58 -4.58 -22.95
N THR A 417 19.26 -5.64 -23.36
CA THR A 417 20.71 -5.62 -23.65
C THR A 417 21.07 -5.06 -25.04
N TRP A 418 20.10 -4.85 -25.93
CA TRP A 418 20.30 -4.28 -27.27
C TRP A 418 20.23 -2.76 -27.32
N LYS A 419 19.88 -2.11 -26.20
CA LYS A 419 19.91 -0.66 -26.04
C LYS A 419 21.14 -0.25 -25.24
N VAL A 420 21.68 0.92 -25.54
CA VAL A 420 22.90 1.40 -24.89
C VAL A 420 22.54 2.06 -23.56
N ALA A 421 22.97 1.43 -22.48
CA ALA A 421 22.79 1.94 -21.13
C ALA A 421 23.96 2.85 -20.71
N THR A 422 23.68 3.88 -19.92
CA THR A 422 24.72 4.65 -19.24
C THR A 422 25.06 3.94 -17.91
N PRO A 423 26.32 3.58 -17.68
CA PRO A 423 26.71 2.92 -16.45
C PRO A 423 26.43 3.78 -15.19
N HIS A 424 25.86 3.17 -14.16
CA HIS A 424 25.67 3.79 -12.86
C HIS A 424 26.72 3.31 -11.85
N ALA A 425 27.16 4.19 -10.97
CA ALA A 425 27.95 3.82 -9.80
C ALA A 425 27.06 3.10 -8.77
N ALA A 426 27.69 2.36 -7.87
CA ALA A 426 27.01 1.80 -6.71
C ALA A 426 26.34 2.93 -5.89
N PRO A 427 25.17 2.68 -5.25
CA PRO A 427 24.48 3.70 -4.45
C PRO A 427 25.41 4.34 -3.41
N ALA A 428 25.56 5.66 -3.44
CA ALA A 428 26.39 6.38 -2.48
C ALA A 428 25.62 6.66 -1.19
N ASN A 429 26.34 6.85 -0.10
CA ASN A 429 25.82 7.20 1.22
C ASN A 429 24.74 6.24 1.76
N LEU A 430 24.85 4.93 1.43
CA LEU A 430 23.96 3.92 1.98
C LEU A 430 24.05 3.92 3.50
N LYS A 431 22.93 4.19 4.15
CA LYS A 431 22.78 4.23 5.60
C LYS A 431 21.65 3.30 6.02
N LEU A 432 21.89 2.59 7.11
CA LEU A 432 20.87 1.88 7.84
C LEU A 432 20.62 2.64 9.14
N THR A 433 19.41 3.18 9.30
CA THR A 433 18.99 3.84 10.53
C THR A 433 17.77 3.08 11.04
N GLY A 434 17.94 2.38 12.16
CA GLY A 434 16.94 1.41 12.58
C GLY A 434 16.70 0.33 11.53
N ASN A 435 15.50 0.25 10.98
CA ASN A 435 15.17 -0.67 9.88
C ASN A 435 15.09 0.03 8.51
N ARG A 436 15.37 1.34 8.43
CA ARG A 436 15.29 2.09 7.20
C ARG A 436 16.65 2.18 6.52
N LEU A 437 16.74 1.59 5.33
CA LEU A 437 17.83 1.82 4.39
C LEU A 437 17.56 3.12 3.64
N SER A 438 18.57 3.96 3.44
CA SER A 438 18.49 5.17 2.60
C SER A 438 19.83 5.38 1.90
N TRP A 439 19.80 5.95 0.71
CA TRP A 439 20.97 6.22 -0.13
C TRP A 439 20.75 7.46 -0.97
N GLU A 440 21.79 7.96 -1.61
CA GLU A 440 21.67 9.05 -2.56
C GLU A 440 20.90 8.61 -3.80
N ALA A 441 19.93 9.44 -4.24
CA ALA A 441 19.22 9.21 -5.47
C ALA A 441 20.17 9.26 -6.67
N GLN A 442 19.93 8.37 -7.65
CA GLN A 442 20.65 8.39 -8.92
C GLN A 442 19.80 9.12 -9.97
N GLU A 443 20.46 9.89 -10.82
CA GLU A 443 19.83 10.53 -11.95
C GLU A 443 19.55 9.51 -13.06
N GLY A 444 18.47 9.71 -13.81
CA GLY A 444 18.08 8.88 -14.97
C GLY A 444 16.58 8.66 -15.04
N THR A 445 16.14 8.27 -16.22
CA THR A 445 14.73 7.93 -16.48
C THR A 445 14.44 6.53 -15.98
N LEU A 446 13.33 6.35 -15.24
CA LEU A 446 12.86 5.07 -14.72
C LEU A 446 13.90 4.29 -13.87
N VAL A 447 14.80 5.03 -13.20
CA VAL A 447 15.76 4.43 -12.27
C VAL A 447 15.03 3.91 -11.05
N LYS A 448 15.38 2.68 -10.65
CA LYS A 448 14.88 1.98 -9.47
C LYS A 448 16.03 1.26 -8.75
N TYR A 449 15.77 0.61 -7.65
CA TYR A 449 16.79 -0.01 -6.83
C TYR A 449 16.36 -1.42 -6.43
N SER A 450 17.25 -2.41 -6.59
CA SER A 450 17.07 -3.74 -5.99
C SER A 450 17.64 -3.74 -4.59
N VAL A 451 16.88 -4.27 -3.64
CA VAL A 451 17.23 -4.33 -2.22
C VAL A 451 17.31 -5.78 -1.79
N TYR A 452 18.43 -6.15 -1.18
CA TYR A 452 18.73 -7.51 -0.74
C TYR A 452 18.91 -7.57 0.76
N ALA A 453 18.41 -8.64 1.38
CA ALA A 453 18.68 -9.02 2.76
C ALA A 453 19.44 -10.35 2.76
N ILE A 454 20.70 -10.32 3.17
CA ILE A 454 21.62 -11.45 3.09
C ILE A 454 21.88 -11.97 4.51
N PRO A 455 21.68 -13.27 4.79
CA PRO A 455 21.97 -13.81 6.11
C PRO A 455 23.43 -13.59 6.51
N THR A 456 23.70 -13.21 7.75
CA THR A 456 25.06 -12.98 8.27
C THR A 456 25.95 -14.23 8.26
N THR A 457 25.35 -15.40 8.01
CA THR A 457 26.09 -16.66 7.80
C THR A 457 26.61 -16.83 6.37
N VAL A 458 26.26 -15.93 5.46
CA VAL A 458 26.63 -15.90 4.03
C VAL A 458 27.50 -14.68 3.82
N ASP A 459 28.72 -14.85 3.30
CA ASP A 459 29.58 -13.70 2.98
C ASP A 459 29.20 -13.07 1.62
N GLU A 460 29.79 -11.91 1.31
CA GLU A 460 29.49 -11.16 0.09
C GLU A 460 29.84 -11.95 -1.19
N GLU A 461 30.90 -12.74 -1.18
CA GLU A 461 31.32 -13.58 -2.32
C GLU A 461 30.32 -14.73 -2.53
N GLU A 462 29.91 -15.39 -1.45
CA GLU A 462 28.90 -16.46 -1.51
C GLU A 462 27.52 -15.92 -1.93
N ALA A 463 27.19 -14.68 -1.57
CA ALA A 463 25.94 -14.04 -1.96
C ALA A 463 25.85 -13.74 -3.47
N MET A 464 26.98 -13.63 -4.16
CA MET A 464 27.01 -13.40 -5.61
C MET A 464 26.63 -14.63 -6.41
N THR A 465 26.06 -14.42 -7.60
CA THR A 465 25.79 -15.51 -8.54
C THR A 465 27.10 -16.06 -9.10
N ALA A 466 27.14 -17.35 -9.42
CA ALA A 466 28.31 -17.99 -10.02
C ALA A 466 28.65 -17.45 -11.42
N SER A 467 27.69 -16.86 -12.12
CA SER A 467 27.86 -16.22 -13.42
C SER A 467 28.43 -14.80 -13.34
N GLY A 468 28.51 -14.21 -12.15
CA GLY A 468 28.89 -12.80 -11.96
C GLY A 468 27.75 -11.81 -12.26
N ASP A 469 26.53 -12.27 -12.33
CA ASP A 469 25.31 -11.52 -12.66
C ASP A 469 24.74 -10.78 -11.42
N GLY A 470 25.60 -10.35 -10.51
CA GLY A 470 25.23 -9.66 -9.28
C GLY A 470 24.76 -10.62 -8.17
N ILE A 471 23.98 -10.13 -7.22
CA ILE A 471 23.54 -10.86 -6.02
C ILE A 471 22.43 -11.88 -6.38
N LYS A 472 22.43 -13.06 -5.73
CA LYS A 472 21.41 -14.10 -5.90
C LYS A 472 20.02 -13.57 -5.56
N SER A 473 19.02 -13.95 -6.35
CA SER A 473 17.63 -13.56 -6.11
C SER A 473 16.99 -14.19 -4.88
N ASP A 474 17.61 -15.22 -4.29
CA ASP A 474 17.20 -15.77 -2.99
C ASP A 474 17.17 -14.70 -1.90
N TYR A 475 17.98 -13.66 -2.03
CA TYR A 475 18.12 -12.56 -1.08
C TYR A 475 17.35 -11.29 -1.50
N LEU A 476 16.73 -11.26 -2.68
CA LEU A 476 15.98 -10.10 -3.18
C LEU A 476 14.69 -9.94 -2.38
N ILE A 477 14.59 -8.84 -1.62
CA ILE A 477 13.41 -8.54 -0.80
C ILE A 477 12.51 -7.46 -1.40
N ALA A 478 13.07 -6.57 -2.23
CA ALA A 478 12.28 -5.52 -2.87
C ALA A 478 12.95 -4.97 -4.13
N VAL A 479 12.11 -4.35 -4.97
CA VAL A 479 12.49 -3.31 -5.93
C VAL A 479 11.84 -2.01 -5.47
N SER A 480 12.60 -0.92 -5.38
CA SER A 480 12.12 0.37 -4.92
C SER A 480 12.35 1.45 -5.96
N TYR A 481 11.34 2.25 -6.28
CA TYR A 481 11.49 3.46 -7.09
C TYR A 481 11.88 4.69 -6.24
N ASN A 482 11.98 4.52 -4.91
CA ASN A 482 12.47 5.53 -4.00
C ASN A 482 13.92 5.24 -3.62
N ASN A 483 14.66 6.25 -3.19
CA ASN A 483 16.02 6.13 -2.67
C ASN A 483 16.05 5.72 -1.18
N TYR A 484 15.05 5.00 -0.74
CA TYR A 484 14.97 4.38 0.59
C TYR A 484 14.09 3.11 0.55
N TYR A 485 14.27 2.27 1.56
CA TYR A 485 13.42 1.10 1.80
C TYR A 485 13.33 0.79 3.28
N VAL A 486 12.14 0.46 3.77
CA VAL A 486 11.91 0.03 5.15
C VAL A 486 11.95 -1.49 5.19
N VAL A 487 12.96 -2.03 5.87
CA VAL A 487 13.19 -3.48 5.94
C VAL A 487 12.10 -4.15 6.77
N PRO A 488 11.36 -5.13 6.23
CA PRO A 488 10.34 -5.86 6.98
C PRO A 488 10.91 -6.60 8.19
N GLU A 489 10.09 -6.79 9.23
CA GLU A 489 10.51 -7.42 10.49
C GLU A 489 11.19 -8.78 10.31
N ALA A 490 10.72 -9.57 9.32
CA ALA A 490 11.30 -10.88 9.01
C ALA A 490 12.78 -10.84 8.62
N TYR A 491 13.30 -9.69 8.19
CA TYR A 491 14.68 -9.51 7.75
C TYR A 491 15.48 -8.56 8.65
N GLN A 492 14.94 -8.05 9.75
CA GLN A 492 15.60 -7.07 10.63
C GLN A 492 16.69 -7.65 11.53
N SER A 493 16.75 -8.97 11.67
CA SER A 493 17.76 -9.64 12.49
C SER A 493 18.46 -10.76 11.72
N GLY A 494 19.75 -10.93 11.92
CA GLY A 494 20.55 -11.98 11.29
C GLY A 494 20.80 -11.74 9.79
N CYS A 495 20.59 -10.52 9.29
CA CYS A 495 20.86 -10.12 7.92
C CYS A 495 21.70 -8.85 7.86
N TYR A 496 22.51 -8.73 6.82
CA TYR A 496 23.04 -7.47 6.33
C TYR A 496 22.41 -7.19 4.95
N TYR A 497 22.60 -5.99 4.44
CA TYR A 497 21.84 -5.55 3.26
C TYR A 497 22.73 -5.10 2.15
N ALA A 498 22.24 -5.25 0.92
CA ALA A 498 22.86 -4.69 -0.26
C ALA A 498 21.80 -3.94 -1.10
N VAL A 499 22.25 -2.87 -1.74
CA VAL A 499 21.40 -2.09 -2.66
C VAL A 499 22.17 -1.88 -3.96
N CYS A 500 21.51 -2.17 -5.09
CA CYS A 500 22.03 -1.91 -6.42
C CYS A 500 21.14 -0.89 -7.13
N VAL A 501 21.72 -0.11 -8.03
CA VAL A 501 20.95 0.67 -9.02
C VAL A 501 20.44 -0.29 -10.09
N VAL A 502 19.19 -0.13 -10.48
CA VAL A 502 18.59 -0.76 -11.66
C VAL A 502 18.15 0.37 -12.59
N ASP A 503 18.76 0.46 -13.76
CA ASP A 503 18.44 1.52 -14.73
C ASP A 503 17.12 1.28 -15.47
N GLY A 504 16.70 2.23 -16.30
CA GLY A 504 15.47 2.12 -17.10
C GLY A 504 15.47 1.00 -18.17
N PHE A 505 16.60 0.35 -18.41
CA PHE A 505 16.73 -0.84 -19.24
C PHE A 505 16.83 -2.14 -18.44
N ASP A 506 16.59 -2.07 -17.13
CA ASP A 506 16.70 -3.16 -16.16
C ASP A 506 18.10 -3.77 -16.01
N ASN A 507 19.15 -3.03 -16.36
CA ASN A 507 20.51 -3.45 -15.98
C ASN A 507 20.69 -3.19 -14.49
N GLU A 508 21.18 -4.20 -13.78
CA GLU A 508 21.57 -4.07 -12.39
C GLU A 508 23.05 -3.72 -12.30
N TRP A 509 23.35 -2.61 -11.60
CA TRP A 509 24.69 -2.07 -11.47
C TRP A 509 25.31 -2.49 -10.13
N PRO A 510 26.60 -2.22 -9.87
CA PRO A 510 27.28 -2.69 -8.67
C PRO A 510 26.59 -2.33 -7.37
N ALA A 511 26.66 -3.24 -6.39
CA ALA A 511 26.04 -3.09 -5.09
C ALA A 511 26.87 -2.23 -4.12
N THR A 512 26.17 -1.56 -3.21
CA THR A 512 26.75 -1.11 -1.95
C THR A 512 26.17 -1.95 -0.82
N PHE A 513 27.03 -2.38 0.10
CA PHE A 513 26.66 -3.21 1.24
C PHE A 513 26.65 -2.39 2.54
N THR A 514 25.87 -2.82 3.51
CA THR A 514 25.83 -2.27 4.87
C THR A 514 25.89 -3.38 5.90
N GLY A 515 25.99 -3.01 7.18
CA GLY A 515 25.96 -3.99 8.28
C GLY A 515 24.55 -4.45 8.67
N GLU A 516 24.46 -5.28 9.69
CA GLU A 516 23.18 -5.67 10.30
C GLU A 516 22.39 -4.45 10.76
N ALA A 517 21.08 -4.60 10.80
CA ALA A 517 20.22 -3.63 11.42
C ALA A 517 20.50 -3.55 12.94
N THR A 518 20.92 -2.37 13.39
CA THR A 518 21.32 -2.16 14.79
C THR A 518 20.18 -1.67 15.68
N GLY A 519 19.02 -1.37 15.11
CA GLY A 519 17.85 -0.87 15.82
C GLY A 519 16.62 -0.87 14.94
N TYR A 520 15.50 -0.54 15.57
CA TYR A 520 14.23 -0.35 14.91
C TYR A 520 13.96 1.14 14.74
N GLU A 521 13.70 1.58 13.49
CA GLU A 521 13.10 2.88 13.25
C GLU A 521 11.61 2.72 12.94
N PRO A 522 10.74 3.41 13.64
CA PRO A 522 9.32 3.33 13.38
C PRO A 522 8.99 3.87 11.98
N LEU A 523 7.94 3.32 11.38
CA LEU A 523 7.31 3.98 10.24
C LEU A 523 6.82 5.35 10.68
N ILE A 524 7.14 6.36 9.89
CA ILE A 524 6.60 7.70 10.10
C ILE A 524 5.14 7.66 9.67
N ASP A 525 4.28 8.31 10.43
CA ASP A 525 2.89 8.53 10.02
C ASP A 525 2.90 9.19 8.63
N ILE A 526 2.19 8.54 7.71
CA ILE A 526 2.05 9.07 6.35
C ILE A 526 1.18 10.32 6.30
N ASP A 527 0.43 10.58 7.36
CA ASP A 527 -0.38 11.77 7.50
C ASP A 527 0.48 12.95 7.98
N THR A 528 0.43 14.05 7.27
CA THR A 528 1.03 15.30 7.71
C THR A 528 -0.01 16.14 8.43
N TYR A 529 0.39 16.78 9.52
CA TYR A 529 -0.46 17.64 10.32
C TYR A 529 0.05 19.08 10.22
N ASP A 530 -0.79 19.93 9.66
CA ASP A 530 -0.47 21.37 9.61
C ASP A 530 -0.34 21.93 11.03
N GLU A 531 0.49 22.97 11.17
CA GLU A 531 0.57 23.73 12.40
C GLU A 531 -0.81 24.24 12.84
N ALA A 532 -1.13 24.09 14.10
CA ALA A 532 -2.40 24.59 14.65
C ALA A 532 -2.16 25.40 15.93
N GLN A 533 -2.53 26.66 15.93
CA GLN A 533 -2.45 27.58 17.06
C GLN A 533 -1.06 27.67 17.71
N GLY A 534 0.02 27.59 16.91
CA GLY A 534 1.39 27.64 17.40
C GLY A 534 1.93 26.33 17.94
N TYR A 535 1.26 25.20 17.62
CA TYR A 535 1.68 23.85 17.99
C TYR A 535 1.85 22.96 16.78
N THR A 536 2.72 21.95 16.91
CA THR A 536 2.90 20.88 15.94
C THR A 536 2.64 19.52 16.59
N LEU A 537 2.10 18.60 15.81
CA LEU A 537 1.91 17.20 16.19
C LEU A 537 2.77 16.32 15.29
N THR A 538 3.67 15.56 15.89
CA THR A 538 4.57 14.66 15.17
C THR A 538 4.28 13.22 15.59
N SER A 539 4.09 12.34 14.63
CA SER A 539 4.02 10.90 14.86
C SER A 539 5.41 10.38 15.25
N ASN A 540 5.52 9.73 16.40
CA ASN A 540 6.75 9.05 16.80
C ASN A 540 6.79 7.63 16.21
N TRP A 541 5.70 6.89 16.37
CA TRP A 541 5.50 5.58 15.78
C TRP A 541 4.02 5.18 15.86
N ILE A 542 3.58 4.37 14.88
CA ILE A 542 2.26 3.75 14.85
C ILE A 542 2.46 2.26 14.57
N ARG A 543 1.83 1.43 15.40
CA ARG A 543 1.76 -0.02 15.25
C ARG A 543 0.30 -0.42 15.08
N SER A 544 -0.08 -0.92 13.94
CA SER A 544 -1.47 -1.20 13.61
C SER A 544 -1.62 -2.51 12.86
N VAL A 545 -2.83 -3.05 12.87
CA VAL A 545 -3.22 -4.15 11.97
C VAL A 545 -3.40 -3.67 10.53
N LYS A 546 -3.44 -2.35 10.30
CA LYS A 546 -3.48 -1.77 8.96
C LYS A 546 -2.12 -1.85 8.28
N SER A 547 -2.15 -2.09 6.96
CA SER A 547 -0.95 -2.24 6.14
C SER A 547 -0.15 -0.94 5.96
N GLU A 548 -0.80 0.21 6.15
CA GLU A 548 -0.17 1.54 6.04
C GLU A 548 0.78 1.86 7.18
N TYR A 549 0.67 1.15 8.29
CA TYR A 549 1.50 1.33 9.47
C TYR A 549 2.34 0.08 9.75
N ASP A 550 3.30 0.21 10.64
CA ASP A 550 4.11 -0.91 11.07
C ASP A 550 3.24 -1.97 11.78
N ASN A 551 3.40 -3.21 11.40
CA ASN A 551 2.47 -4.27 11.75
C ASN A 551 2.52 -4.66 13.23
N ILE A 552 1.33 -4.94 13.79
CA ILE A 552 1.14 -5.57 15.10
C ILE A 552 0.03 -6.64 14.98
N THR A 553 0.18 -7.72 15.73
CA THR A 553 -0.83 -8.78 15.80
C THR A 553 -1.43 -8.86 17.19
N PHE A 554 -2.73 -9.13 17.27
CA PHE A 554 -3.46 -9.30 18.51
C PHE A 554 -4.07 -10.70 18.61
N GLU A 555 -3.93 -11.34 19.76
CA GLU A 555 -4.62 -12.59 20.04
C GLU A 555 -6.13 -12.36 20.19
N ASN A 556 -6.96 -13.20 19.57
CA ASN A 556 -8.42 -13.09 19.62
C ASN A 556 -8.97 -11.68 19.32
N ASN A 557 -8.40 -11.00 18.31
CA ASN A 557 -8.77 -9.64 17.92
C ASN A 557 -8.81 -8.66 19.12
N GLY A 558 -7.89 -8.82 20.07
CA GLY A 558 -7.78 -7.96 21.25
C GLY A 558 -8.88 -8.13 22.30
N LEU A 559 -9.75 -9.13 22.19
CA LEU A 559 -10.88 -9.33 23.13
C LEU A 559 -10.45 -9.39 24.61
N TYR A 560 -9.29 -9.99 24.86
CA TYR A 560 -8.74 -10.19 26.20
C TYR A 560 -7.52 -9.30 26.49
N GLN A 561 -7.26 -8.31 25.63
CA GLN A 561 -6.18 -7.33 25.76
C GLN A 561 -6.81 -5.97 26.02
N ARG A 562 -6.77 -5.47 27.24
CA ARG A 562 -7.44 -4.23 27.64
C ARG A 562 -6.55 -3.38 28.52
N GLY A 563 -6.79 -2.06 28.50
CA GLY A 563 -6.03 -1.10 29.27
C GLY A 563 -4.63 -0.85 28.72
N MET A 564 -4.12 0.31 29.00
CA MET A 564 -2.76 0.73 28.70
C MET A 564 -2.23 1.60 29.84
N ALA A 565 -1.00 1.32 30.27
CA ALA A 565 -0.24 2.18 31.17
C ALA A 565 1.08 2.58 30.50
N VAL A 566 1.56 3.78 30.80
CA VAL A 566 2.83 4.28 30.28
C VAL A 566 3.75 4.60 31.47
N GLY A 567 4.86 3.88 31.56
CA GLY A 567 5.92 4.11 32.54
C GLY A 567 7.02 5.01 32.02
N THR A 568 8.19 4.94 32.64
CA THR A 568 9.37 5.74 32.25
C THR A 568 9.87 5.34 30.85
N ASP A 569 10.12 4.05 30.63
CA ASP A 569 10.77 3.55 29.42
C ASP A 569 9.87 2.65 28.57
N ASN A 570 8.73 2.22 29.09
CA ASN A 570 7.89 1.22 28.47
C ASN A 570 6.41 1.58 28.51
N VAL A 571 5.68 1.03 27.52
CA VAL A 571 4.23 1.00 27.49
C VAL A 571 3.78 -0.43 27.84
N TYR A 572 2.73 -0.54 28.64
CA TYR A 572 2.23 -1.80 29.20
C TYR A 572 0.78 -2.02 28.77
N VAL A 573 0.47 -3.24 28.33
CA VAL A 573 -0.89 -3.68 27.97
C VAL A 573 -1.19 -4.98 28.70
N THR A 574 -2.33 -5.07 29.38
CA THR A 574 -2.75 -6.33 30.02
C THR A 574 -3.30 -7.32 29.03
N ARG A 575 -3.07 -8.60 29.27
CA ARG A 575 -3.62 -9.71 28.52
C ARG A 575 -4.00 -10.87 29.44
N ARG A 576 -5.11 -11.53 29.14
CA ARG A 576 -5.52 -12.81 29.73
C ARG A 576 -5.89 -13.84 28.67
N SER A 577 -5.74 -15.13 28.96
CA SER A 577 -6.05 -16.19 28.00
C SER A 577 -7.54 -16.45 27.83
N ALA A 578 -8.36 -16.14 28.84
CA ALA A 578 -9.80 -16.36 28.85
C ALA A 578 -10.51 -15.50 29.90
N ASN A 579 -11.84 -15.51 29.87
CA ASN A 579 -12.68 -15.01 30.97
C ASN A 579 -12.88 -16.14 31.98
N SER A 580 -11.92 -16.33 32.88
CA SER A 580 -11.92 -17.35 33.91
C SER A 580 -10.97 -16.96 35.05
N SER A 581 -11.30 -17.29 36.26
CA SER A 581 -10.41 -17.12 37.42
C SER A 581 -9.15 -18.01 37.37
N THR A 582 -9.08 -18.95 36.42
CA THR A 582 -7.92 -19.80 36.16
C THR A 582 -7.21 -19.41 34.86
N ALA A 583 -7.58 -18.29 34.24
CA ALA A 583 -6.93 -17.82 33.02
C ALA A 583 -5.48 -17.42 33.30
N ASP A 584 -4.60 -17.74 32.38
CA ASP A 584 -3.25 -17.19 32.38
C ASP A 584 -3.33 -15.66 32.20
N ILE A 585 -2.55 -14.94 32.98
CA ILE A 585 -2.54 -13.47 33.01
C ILE A 585 -1.15 -12.94 32.72
N TYR A 586 -1.10 -11.91 31.88
CA TYR A 586 0.13 -11.37 31.34
C TYR A 586 0.13 -9.85 31.30
N LEU A 587 1.33 -9.29 31.30
CA LEU A 587 1.61 -7.91 30.96
C LEU A 587 2.54 -7.89 29.74
N ASP A 588 2.02 -7.45 28.60
CA ASP A 588 2.82 -7.22 27.41
C ASP A 588 3.54 -5.88 27.55
N VAL A 589 4.85 -5.89 27.30
CA VAL A 589 5.74 -4.74 27.47
C VAL A 589 6.22 -4.29 26.11
N TYR A 590 5.95 -3.03 25.77
CA TYR A 590 6.36 -2.39 24.52
C TYR A 590 7.37 -1.29 24.80
N SER A 591 8.33 -1.11 23.89
CA SER A 591 9.27 0.01 23.95
C SER A 591 8.53 1.33 23.77
N LYS A 592 8.75 2.26 24.68
CA LYS A 592 8.23 3.61 24.57
C LYS A 592 8.83 4.39 23.40
N ALA A 593 10.07 4.10 23.04
CA ALA A 593 10.80 4.78 21.99
C ALA A 593 10.30 4.43 20.57
N ASN A 594 9.79 3.20 20.37
CA ASN A 594 9.49 2.72 19.02
C ASN A 594 8.27 1.79 18.91
N GLY A 595 7.53 1.57 20.00
CA GLY A 595 6.34 0.71 20.01
C GLY A 595 6.58 -0.78 19.80
N LYS A 596 7.82 -1.24 19.72
CA LYS A 596 8.14 -2.66 19.53
C LYS A 596 7.85 -3.43 20.80
N LYS A 597 7.22 -4.60 20.68
CA LYS A 597 7.01 -5.52 21.81
C LYS A 597 8.36 -6.08 22.26
N LEU A 598 8.74 -5.80 23.51
CA LEU A 598 10.01 -6.23 24.09
C LEU A 598 9.90 -7.61 24.72
N LYS A 599 8.81 -7.83 25.51
CA LYS A 599 8.60 -9.08 26.23
C LYS A 599 7.14 -9.20 26.69
N THR A 600 6.79 -10.41 27.13
CA THR A 600 5.57 -10.68 27.89
C THR A 600 5.97 -11.15 29.28
N LEU A 601 5.40 -10.53 30.32
CA LEU A 601 5.57 -10.95 31.69
C LEU A 601 4.38 -11.78 32.12
N SER A 602 4.58 -12.96 32.67
CA SER A 602 3.55 -13.68 33.41
C SER A 602 3.34 -12.97 34.75
N LEU A 603 2.11 -12.62 35.05
CA LEU A 603 1.77 -12.00 36.31
C LEU A 603 1.60 -13.05 37.43
N GLY A 604 1.87 -12.66 38.69
CA GLY A 604 1.69 -13.53 39.82
C GLY A 604 0.26 -14.05 39.96
N SER A 605 0.13 -15.33 40.35
CA SER A 605 -1.17 -16.00 40.47
C SER A 605 -2.14 -15.36 41.48
N GLU A 606 -1.65 -14.48 42.35
CA GLU A 606 -2.43 -13.70 43.29
C GLU A 606 -3.39 -12.75 42.57
N ALA A 607 -3.09 -12.33 41.34
CA ALA A 607 -3.95 -11.52 40.51
C ALA A 607 -4.93 -12.34 39.64
N GLN A 608 -4.92 -13.67 39.71
CA GLN A 608 -5.93 -14.55 39.08
C GLN A 608 -7.22 -14.55 39.93
N VAL A 609 -7.85 -13.42 40.00
CA VAL A 609 -9.07 -13.19 40.77
C VAL A 609 -10.28 -13.07 39.88
N ASP A 610 -11.40 -13.74 40.26
CA ASP A 610 -12.70 -13.63 39.62
C ASP A 610 -12.72 -14.02 38.11
N PHE A 611 -13.86 -13.76 37.45
CA PHE A 611 -14.19 -14.10 36.07
C PHE A 611 -13.26 -13.41 35.04
N ALA A 612 -12.85 -12.18 35.27
CA ALA A 612 -12.02 -11.43 34.34
C ALA A 612 -10.84 -10.76 35.07
N PRO A 613 -9.84 -11.58 35.44
CA PRO A 613 -8.64 -11.05 36.06
C PRO A 613 -7.90 -10.10 35.11
N VAL A 614 -7.15 -9.15 35.65
CA VAL A 614 -6.35 -8.14 34.93
C VAL A 614 -7.07 -7.54 33.72
N ASN A 615 -8.24 -6.99 33.97
CA ASN A 615 -9.07 -6.37 32.92
C ASN A 615 -8.54 -4.98 32.50
N ASP A 616 -7.83 -4.30 33.35
CA ASP A 616 -7.27 -2.97 33.09
C ASP A 616 -5.85 -2.85 33.62
N VAL A 617 -5.06 -1.95 33.00
CA VAL A 617 -3.78 -1.49 33.50
C VAL A 617 -3.73 0.03 33.40
N PHE A 618 -3.22 0.69 34.43
CA PHE A 618 -3.12 2.14 34.55
C PHE A 618 -1.97 2.52 35.49
N THR A 619 -1.63 3.80 35.57
CA THR A 619 -0.65 4.33 36.54
C THR A 619 -1.32 5.20 37.57
N ASP A 620 -0.79 5.18 38.80
CA ASP A 620 -1.16 6.16 39.84
C ASP A 620 -0.32 7.44 39.75
N ALA A 621 -0.54 8.37 40.66
CA ALA A 621 0.17 9.65 40.68
C ALA A 621 1.70 9.54 40.90
N ALA A 622 2.19 8.43 41.42
CA ALA A 622 3.61 8.15 41.58
C ALA A 622 4.20 7.37 40.39
N GLY A 623 3.41 7.06 39.34
CA GLY A 623 3.84 6.29 38.19
C GLY A 623 3.91 4.77 38.42
N ASN A 624 3.35 4.26 39.53
CA ASN A 624 3.25 2.83 39.76
C ASN A 624 2.33 2.17 38.72
N VAL A 625 2.76 1.10 38.13
CA VAL A 625 1.94 0.31 37.21
C VAL A 625 0.99 -0.58 37.99
N LEU A 626 -0.31 -0.38 37.79
CA LEU A 626 -1.39 -1.04 38.54
C LEU A 626 -2.25 -1.86 37.59
N VAL A 627 -2.68 -3.06 37.99
CA VAL A 627 -3.67 -3.87 37.28
C VAL A 627 -4.91 -4.08 38.17
N SER A 628 -6.08 -4.15 37.54
CA SER A 628 -7.34 -4.46 38.19
C SER A 628 -8.17 -5.48 37.41
N ASN A 629 -9.03 -6.23 38.13
CA ASN A 629 -10.04 -7.11 37.53
C ASN A 629 -11.28 -6.33 37.07
N LEU A 630 -12.16 -6.97 36.30
CA LEU A 630 -13.52 -6.56 36.09
C LEU A 630 -14.42 -7.21 37.17
N SER A 631 -15.28 -6.45 37.81
CA SER A 631 -16.30 -6.98 38.70
C SER A 631 -17.67 -7.03 38.03
N LEU A 632 -18.25 -8.22 37.84
CA LEU A 632 -19.60 -8.36 37.33
C LEU A 632 -20.67 -7.89 38.31
N ASN A 633 -20.36 -7.90 39.60
CA ASN A 633 -21.25 -7.49 40.67
C ASN A 633 -20.43 -7.09 41.89
N ILE A 634 -20.28 -5.81 42.14
CA ILE A 634 -19.43 -5.24 43.19
C ILE A 634 -19.84 -5.70 44.61
N LYS A 635 -21.06 -6.20 44.75
CA LYS A 635 -21.53 -6.75 46.06
C LYS A 635 -20.89 -8.11 46.37
N THR A 636 -20.74 -8.97 45.37
CA THR A 636 -20.28 -10.36 45.50
C THR A 636 -18.86 -10.56 45.03
N THR A 637 -18.37 -9.69 44.17
CA THR A 637 -17.06 -9.77 43.55
C THR A 637 -16.33 -8.44 43.76
N PRO A 638 -15.36 -8.35 44.68
CA PRO A 638 -14.57 -7.14 44.90
C PRO A 638 -13.79 -6.71 43.63
N ILE A 639 -13.45 -5.41 43.58
CA ILE A 639 -12.38 -4.93 42.74
C ILE A 639 -11.08 -5.11 43.54
N TYR A 640 -10.13 -5.76 42.88
CA TYR A 640 -8.76 -5.90 43.38
C TYR A 640 -7.84 -4.99 42.59
N ILE A 641 -6.93 -4.30 43.26
CA ILE A 641 -5.87 -3.50 42.66
C ILE A 641 -4.53 -4.05 43.10
N PHE A 642 -3.71 -4.44 42.11
CA PHE A 642 -2.36 -4.91 42.35
C PHE A 642 -1.35 -3.97 41.73
N LYS A 643 -0.29 -3.65 42.49
CA LYS A 643 0.92 -3.04 41.98
C LYS A 643 1.79 -4.12 41.34
N VAL A 644 2.29 -3.86 40.16
CA VAL A 644 3.11 -4.80 39.36
C VAL A 644 4.58 -4.41 39.43
N ASP A 645 5.43 -5.36 39.71
CA ASP A 645 6.86 -5.28 39.43
C ASP A 645 7.07 -5.50 37.92
N THR A 646 7.38 -4.44 37.19
CA THR A 646 7.50 -4.44 35.72
C THR A 646 8.76 -5.14 35.20
N ILE A 647 9.62 -5.64 36.09
CA ILE A 647 10.81 -6.42 35.75
C ILE A 647 10.48 -7.92 35.81
N THR A 648 9.85 -8.35 36.90
CA THR A 648 9.61 -9.77 37.22
C THR A 648 8.19 -10.25 36.95
N GLY A 649 7.20 -9.36 36.87
CA GLY A 649 5.78 -9.69 36.79
C GLY A 649 5.14 -10.01 38.15
N ALA A 650 5.89 -9.93 39.25
CA ALA A 650 5.35 -10.12 40.60
C ALA A 650 4.30 -9.04 40.91
N VAL A 651 3.26 -9.42 41.65
CA VAL A 651 2.16 -8.52 42.00
C VAL A 651 2.02 -8.39 43.50
N THR A 652 1.62 -7.20 43.96
CA THR A 652 1.33 -6.92 45.35
C THR A 652 -0.05 -6.27 45.46
N GLN A 653 -0.97 -6.91 46.18
CA GLN A 653 -2.32 -6.36 46.38
C GLN A 653 -2.23 -5.05 47.21
N LYS A 654 -2.81 -3.99 46.65
CA LYS A 654 -2.87 -2.66 47.28
C LYS A 654 -4.27 -2.30 47.77
N ALA A 655 -5.31 -2.85 47.11
CA ALA A 655 -6.70 -2.65 47.52
C ALA A 655 -7.55 -3.88 47.22
N CYS A 656 -8.58 -4.08 48.04
CA CYS A 656 -9.70 -4.97 47.79
C CYS A 656 -10.97 -4.21 48.23
N VAL A 657 -11.80 -3.77 47.28
CA VAL A 657 -12.94 -2.90 47.57
C VAL A 657 -14.23 -3.52 47.07
N SER A 658 -15.31 -3.40 47.86
CA SER A 658 -16.65 -3.91 47.56
C SER A 658 -17.73 -3.03 48.23
N LEU A 659 -19.00 -3.30 47.90
CA LEU A 659 -20.15 -2.63 48.51
C LEU A 659 -21.26 -3.64 48.80
N SER A 660 -21.76 -3.68 50.01
CA SER A 660 -22.81 -4.64 50.46
C SER A 660 -24.18 -4.41 49.83
N ASP A 661 -24.46 -3.17 49.42
CA ASP A 661 -25.80 -2.74 49.04
C ASP A 661 -26.05 -2.53 47.57
N TYR A 662 -25.01 -2.67 46.72
CA TYR A 662 -25.10 -2.39 45.29
C TYR A 662 -24.62 -3.58 44.44
N THR A 663 -25.38 -3.89 43.36
CA THR A 663 -25.14 -5.01 42.45
C THR A 663 -24.56 -4.56 41.10
N SER A 664 -23.85 -3.43 41.07
CA SER A 664 -23.34 -2.85 39.83
C SER A 664 -22.14 -3.63 39.30
N ARG A 665 -22.08 -3.69 37.96
CA ARG A 665 -20.88 -4.11 37.22
C ARG A 665 -19.91 -2.94 37.17
N ILE A 666 -18.62 -3.24 37.33
CA ILE A 666 -17.51 -2.30 37.20
C ILE A 666 -16.49 -2.86 36.23
N ASP A 667 -16.25 -2.17 35.14
CA ASP A 667 -15.27 -2.57 34.09
C ASP A 667 -13.90 -1.95 34.36
N HIS A 668 -13.86 -0.71 34.83
CA HIS A 668 -12.64 0.06 35.07
C HIS A 668 -12.72 0.81 36.39
N CYS A 669 -11.57 0.97 37.01
CA CYS A 669 -11.42 1.86 38.18
C CYS A 669 -10.18 2.74 37.98
N ASN A 670 -10.01 3.73 38.85
CA ASN A 670 -8.83 4.57 38.90
C ASN A 670 -8.53 4.94 40.36
N VAL A 671 -7.34 5.46 40.60
CA VAL A 671 -6.85 5.85 41.93
C VAL A 671 -6.58 7.34 41.95
N LEU A 672 -7.07 8.03 42.98
CA LEU A 672 -6.66 9.39 43.31
C LEU A 672 -5.60 9.32 44.43
N GLY A 673 -4.40 9.82 44.14
CA GLY A 673 -3.19 9.68 44.94
C GLY A 673 -2.32 8.50 44.48
N SER A 674 -1.44 8.05 45.39
CA SER A 674 -0.58 6.88 45.13
C SER A 674 -0.95 5.70 46.00
N VAL A 675 -0.86 4.48 45.46
CA VAL A 675 -1.07 3.25 46.24
C VAL A 675 0.03 3.00 47.28
N ASP A 676 1.12 3.73 47.21
CA ASP A 676 2.21 3.71 48.21
C ASP A 676 2.02 4.75 49.33
N ASP A 677 1.04 5.64 49.18
CA ASP A 677 0.65 6.56 50.26
C ASP A 677 -0.05 5.80 51.37
N THR A 678 0.01 6.37 52.57
CA THR A 678 -0.72 5.82 53.72
C THR A 678 -2.22 5.73 53.47
N GLU A 679 -2.77 6.66 52.70
CA GLU A 679 -4.18 6.70 52.32
C GLU A 679 -4.34 7.18 50.89
N PHE A 680 -5.19 6.50 50.11
CA PHE A 680 -5.57 6.86 48.73
C PHE A 680 -7.06 6.57 48.50
N THR A 681 -7.62 7.05 47.40
CA THR A 681 -9.03 6.82 47.06
C THR A 681 -9.15 6.04 45.75
N VAL A 682 -9.88 4.92 45.78
CA VAL A 682 -10.31 4.18 44.59
C VAL A 682 -11.64 4.76 44.10
N MET A 683 -11.77 5.00 42.78
CA MET A 683 -13.00 5.49 42.17
C MET A 683 -13.42 4.61 41.00
N ALA A 684 -14.73 4.42 40.81
CA ALA A 684 -15.28 3.67 39.69
C ALA A 684 -16.68 4.15 39.29
N ALA A 685 -17.05 4.02 38.04
CA ALA A 685 -18.41 4.28 37.57
C ALA A 685 -19.11 2.95 37.20
N ALA A 686 -20.40 2.87 37.48
CA ALA A 686 -21.20 1.68 37.21
C ALA A 686 -21.46 1.48 35.73
N ALA A 687 -21.01 0.37 35.16
CA ALA A 687 -21.34 0.01 33.77
C ALA A 687 -22.86 -0.21 33.61
N SER A 688 -23.44 0.44 32.62
CA SER A 688 -24.92 0.47 32.40
C SER A 688 -25.71 0.92 33.64
N GLY A 689 -25.06 1.62 34.55
CA GLY A 689 -25.64 2.13 35.78
C GLY A 689 -25.53 3.66 35.91
N THR A 690 -25.91 4.17 37.04
CA THR A 690 -25.98 5.62 37.30
C THR A 690 -25.11 6.07 38.46
N ASN A 691 -24.40 5.16 39.12
CA ASN A 691 -23.64 5.49 40.37
C ASN A 691 -22.15 5.62 40.08
N ILE A 692 -21.53 6.60 40.70
CA ILE A 692 -20.07 6.72 40.88
C ILE A 692 -19.75 6.31 42.28
N TYR A 693 -18.80 5.42 42.49
CA TYR A 693 -18.39 4.87 43.75
C TYR A 693 -17.02 5.38 44.13
N GLN A 694 -16.79 5.57 45.44
CA GLN A 694 -15.52 5.97 46.06
C GLN A 694 -15.24 5.10 47.26
N TRP A 695 -14.00 4.59 47.34
CA TRP A 695 -13.50 3.86 48.51
C TRP A 695 -12.21 4.51 49.00
N LYS A 696 -12.20 4.93 50.26
CA LYS A 696 -11.00 5.39 50.93
C LYS A 696 -10.24 4.18 51.46
N VAL A 697 -9.01 4.01 51.04
CA VAL A 697 -8.15 2.87 51.40
C VAL A 697 -7.01 3.40 52.26
N ARG A 698 -6.77 2.76 53.42
CA ARG A 698 -5.65 3.07 54.30
C ARG A 698 -4.93 1.77 54.65
N ASN A 699 -3.61 1.73 54.41
CA ASN A 699 -2.81 0.53 54.62
C ASN A 699 -3.43 -0.75 53.99
N GLY A 700 -3.95 -0.66 52.78
CA GLY A 700 -4.56 -1.76 52.02
C GLY A 700 -6.00 -2.13 52.45
N ALA A 701 -6.56 -1.51 53.49
CA ALA A 701 -7.93 -1.78 53.95
C ALA A 701 -8.89 -0.63 53.63
N THR A 702 -10.11 -0.92 53.21
CA THR A 702 -11.17 0.07 53.06
C THR A 702 -11.58 0.66 54.39
N VAL A 703 -11.43 1.96 54.60
CA VAL A 703 -11.80 2.68 55.81
C VAL A 703 -13.15 3.39 55.68
N SER A 704 -13.56 3.74 54.50
CA SER A 704 -14.89 4.26 54.19
C SER A 704 -15.25 4.05 52.73
N SER A 705 -16.54 4.02 52.44
CA SER A 705 -17.05 4.00 51.08
C SER A 705 -18.23 4.97 50.94
N SER A 706 -18.41 5.50 49.75
CA SER A 706 -19.54 6.36 49.39
C SER A 706 -19.92 6.14 47.92
N HIS A 707 -21.08 6.61 47.56
CA HIS A 707 -21.53 6.67 46.17
C HIS A 707 -22.26 7.99 45.92
N THR A 708 -22.29 8.35 44.61
CA THR A 708 -23.06 9.49 44.13
C THR A 708 -23.93 8.99 42.99
N SER A 709 -25.24 9.17 43.08
CA SER A 709 -26.19 8.84 42.05
C SER A 709 -26.30 9.99 41.05
N ILE A 710 -26.14 9.67 39.75
CA ILE A 710 -26.22 10.64 38.66
C ILE A 710 -27.60 10.54 38.03
N SER A 711 -28.22 11.67 37.84
CA SER A 711 -29.54 11.77 37.23
C SER A 711 -29.52 12.41 35.83
N ASN A 712 -28.46 13.09 35.49
CA ASN A 712 -28.29 13.76 34.20
C ASN A 712 -27.03 13.28 33.49
N PHE A 713 -27.18 12.96 32.20
CA PHE A 713 -26.12 12.45 31.32
C PHE A 713 -26.05 13.28 30.06
N TYR A 714 -24.90 13.25 29.40
CA TYR A 714 -24.73 13.86 28.09
C TYR A 714 -24.17 12.81 27.08
N PRO A 715 -24.70 12.70 25.84
CA PRO A 715 -25.73 13.56 25.24
C PRO A 715 -27.12 13.37 25.85
N SER A 716 -27.99 14.33 25.62
CA SER A 716 -29.37 14.28 26.10
C SER A 716 -30.08 13.03 25.58
N GLY A 717 -30.74 12.28 26.50
CA GLY A 717 -31.35 10.98 26.17
C GLY A 717 -30.55 9.78 26.71
N ALA A 718 -29.30 9.92 27.03
CA ALA A 718 -28.57 8.92 27.80
C ALA A 718 -29.13 8.84 29.23
N SER A 719 -29.22 7.65 29.77
CA SER A 719 -29.80 7.40 31.12
C SER A 719 -28.85 6.63 32.06
N THR A 720 -27.67 6.25 31.56
CA THR A 720 -26.63 5.52 32.27
C THR A 720 -25.26 5.89 31.73
N PHE A 721 -24.20 5.47 32.39
CA PHE A 721 -22.82 5.62 31.90
C PHE A 721 -22.50 4.77 30.66
N GLY A 722 -23.41 3.92 30.20
CA GLY A 722 -23.16 3.01 29.10
C GLY A 722 -22.22 1.86 29.44
N ILE A 723 -21.61 1.29 28.42
CA ILE A 723 -20.71 0.14 28.54
C ILE A 723 -19.29 0.64 28.82
N ALA A 724 -18.54 -0.10 29.65
CA ALA A 724 -17.12 0.08 29.98
C ALA A 724 -16.73 1.54 30.37
N PRO A 725 -17.46 2.19 31.30
CA PRO A 725 -17.12 3.56 31.66
C PRO A 725 -15.75 3.63 32.37
N ARG A 726 -14.96 4.64 31.99
CA ARG A 726 -13.72 5.03 32.64
C ARG A 726 -13.96 6.30 33.45
N ILE A 727 -13.34 6.37 34.63
CA ILE A 727 -13.36 7.53 35.51
C ILE A 727 -11.96 8.12 35.60
N TYR A 728 -11.88 9.43 35.52
CA TYR A 728 -10.64 10.21 35.63
C TYR A 728 -10.78 11.15 36.81
N PRO A 729 -10.25 10.77 38.02
CA PRO A 729 -10.35 11.57 39.23
C PRO A 729 -9.58 12.90 39.08
N MET A 730 -10.25 14.02 39.38
CA MET A 730 -9.63 15.33 39.51
C MET A 730 -9.39 15.69 40.97
N SER A 731 -10.32 15.32 41.83
CA SER A 731 -10.25 15.52 43.27
C SER A 731 -11.23 14.58 44.00
N ALA A 732 -11.29 14.63 45.33
CA ALA A 732 -12.26 13.85 46.08
C ALA A 732 -13.74 14.24 45.78
N THR A 733 -13.97 15.40 45.16
CA THR A 733 -15.32 15.94 44.89
C THR A 733 -15.59 16.15 43.40
N SER A 734 -14.66 15.81 42.49
CA SER A 734 -14.80 16.04 41.04
C SER A 734 -14.09 14.97 40.23
N ALA A 735 -14.77 14.43 39.23
CA ALA A 735 -14.18 13.50 38.27
C ALA A 735 -14.83 13.62 36.91
N TRP A 736 -14.03 13.36 35.86
CA TRP A 736 -14.54 13.10 34.51
C TRP A 736 -14.93 11.64 34.37
N VAL A 737 -16.00 11.37 33.61
CA VAL A 737 -16.45 10.02 33.27
C VAL A 737 -16.75 9.95 31.77
N LYS A 738 -16.30 8.88 31.11
CA LYS A 738 -16.57 8.58 29.73
C LYS A 738 -16.89 7.10 29.58
N GLY A 739 -17.99 6.79 28.93
CA GLY A 739 -18.42 5.43 28.60
C GLY A 739 -18.86 5.32 27.14
N ALA A 740 -19.24 4.12 26.69
CA ALA A 740 -19.56 3.89 25.30
C ALA A 740 -20.71 4.76 24.76
N ASN A 741 -21.72 5.03 25.57
CA ASN A 741 -22.92 5.77 25.12
C ASN A 741 -23.00 7.19 25.72
N ILE A 742 -21.98 7.63 26.43
CA ILE A 742 -21.89 8.99 26.93
C ILE A 742 -20.61 9.65 26.45
N GLN A 743 -20.69 10.94 26.20
CA GLN A 743 -19.51 11.75 25.97
C GLN A 743 -18.85 12.09 27.30
N LEU A 744 -17.61 12.55 27.22
CA LEU A 744 -16.85 12.95 28.39
C LEU A 744 -17.58 14.04 29.16
N THR A 745 -17.89 13.75 30.40
CA THR A 745 -18.68 14.62 31.29
C THR A 745 -18.04 14.71 32.68
N ARG A 746 -17.85 15.91 33.22
CA ARG A 746 -17.36 16.16 34.56
C ARG A 746 -18.52 16.27 35.54
N TYR A 747 -18.44 15.50 36.61
CA TYR A 747 -19.45 15.47 37.66
C TYR A 747 -18.93 15.99 38.99
N ASN A 748 -19.79 16.71 39.70
CA ASN A 748 -19.60 16.97 41.12
C ASN A 748 -19.98 15.72 41.91
N LEU A 749 -19.03 15.12 42.60
CA LEU A 749 -19.21 13.85 43.31
C LEU A 749 -19.92 13.99 44.66
N THR A 750 -20.29 15.20 45.05
CA THR A 750 -21.13 15.47 46.24
C THR A 750 -22.59 15.57 45.84
N THR A 751 -22.90 16.24 44.75
CA THR A 751 -24.27 16.57 44.33
C THR A 751 -24.81 15.74 43.19
N GLY A 752 -23.94 15.07 42.42
CA GLY A 752 -24.27 14.36 41.17
C GLY A 752 -24.55 15.28 39.99
N ALA A 753 -24.33 16.59 40.11
CA ALA A 753 -24.54 17.54 39.03
C ALA A 753 -23.44 17.49 37.99
N ILE A 754 -23.81 17.74 36.73
CA ILE A 754 -22.85 18.01 35.66
C ILE A 754 -22.16 19.34 35.96
N VAL A 755 -20.84 19.33 35.99
CA VAL A 755 -20.00 20.53 36.12
C VAL A 755 -19.62 21.03 34.76
N ASP A 756 -19.27 20.10 33.84
CA ASP A 756 -18.85 20.41 32.47
C ASP A 756 -19.11 19.23 31.55
N SER A 757 -19.29 19.49 30.24
CA SER A 757 -19.52 18.46 29.24
C SER A 757 -19.32 19.02 27.82
N PHE A 758 -19.28 18.18 26.82
CA PHE A 758 -19.23 18.57 25.41
C PHE A 758 -20.41 19.46 24.95
N ALA A 759 -21.52 19.46 25.68
CA ALA A 759 -22.63 20.41 25.49
C ALA A 759 -22.20 21.88 25.54
N ALA A 760 -21.16 22.18 26.28
CA ALA A 760 -20.64 23.54 26.44
C ALA A 760 -19.90 24.08 25.20
N ASN A 761 -19.56 23.21 24.23
CA ASN A 761 -18.77 23.60 23.07
C ASN A 761 -19.36 23.08 21.75
N THR A 762 -19.96 23.97 20.97
CA THR A 762 -20.64 23.60 19.70
C THR A 762 -19.72 23.04 18.61
N ALA A 763 -18.42 23.33 18.65
CA ALA A 763 -17.46 22.86 17.65
C ALA A 763 -17.12 21.36 17.80
N ILE A 764 -17.17 20.83 19.04
CA ILE A 764 -16.83 19.44 19.35
C ILE A 764 -17.98 18.65 19.99
N GLN A 765 -19.15 19.25 20.16
CA GLN A 765 -20.27 18.64 20.91
C GLN A 765 -20.76 17.31 20.33
N ALA A 766 -20.50 17.03 19.05
CA ALA A 766 -20.86 15.75 18.40
C ALA A 766 -19.74 14.71 18.44
N GLU A 767 -18.60 15.03 19.04
CA GLU A 767 -17.42 14.17 19.06
C GLU A 767 -17.32 13.32 20.33
N GLY A 768 -16.34 12.42 20.37
CA GLY A 768 -16.00 11.66 21.55
C GLY A 768 -17.04 10.61 21.95
N LEU A 769 -17.82 10.06 21.03
CA LEU A 769 -18.72 8.95 21.27
C LEU A 769 -18.02 7.59 21.14
N ASN A 770 -18.68 6.54 21.61
CA ASN A 770 -18.43 5.12 21.33
C ASN A 770 -17.07 4.53 21.77
N ALA A 771 -16.25 5.28 22.50
CA ALA A 771 -15.01 4.79 23.10
C ALA A 771 -14.74 5.51 24.42
N ASN A 772 -14.03 4.87 25.34
CA ASN A 772 -13.92 5.35 26.71
C ASN A 772 -12.61 6.08 27.07
N GLY A 773 -11.73 6.37 26.06
CA GLY A 773 -10.43 6.98 26.33
C GLY A 773 -10.44 8.49 26.41
N ALA A 774 -9.73 9.05 27.38
CA ALA A 774 -9.38 10.47 27.49
C ALA A 774 -8.11 10.65 28.31
N ALA A 775 -7.43 11.77 28.13
CA ALA A 775 -6.37 12.24 29.02
C ALA A 775 -6.40 13.78 29.09
N PHE A 776 -5.98 14.31 30.21
CA PHE A 776 -5.94 15.75 30.51
C PHE A 776 -4.53 16.11 30.98
N PHE A 777 -4.03 17.26 30.53
CA PHE A 777 -2.72 17.74 30.97
C PHE A 777 -2.62 19.26 30.83
N GLU A 778 -1.73 19.82 31.63
CA GLU A 778 -1.32 21.23 31.52
C GLU A 778 0.08 21.29 30.91
N TRP A 779 0.24 22.12 29.91
CA TRP A 779 1.53 22.40 29.30
C TRP A 779 1.51 23.78 28.66
N ASP A 780 2.64 24.47 28.64
CA ASP A 780 2.76 25.81 28.03
C ASP A 780 1.72 26.81 28.60
N ASN A 781 1.42 26.71 29.90
CA ASN A 781 0.38 27.47 30.57
C ASN A 781 -1.01 27.36 29.95
N LYS A 782 -1.29 26.25 29.29
CA LYS A 782 -2.62 25.94 28.74
C LYS A 782 -3.08 24.56 29.15
N HIS A 783 -4.39 24.38 29.16
CA HIS A 783 -5.04 23.10 29.42
C HIS A 783 -5.32 22.38 28.11
N PHE A 784 -4.97 21.12 28.05
CA PHE A 784 -5.20 20.26 26.90
C PHE A 784 -6.05 19.06 27.28
N MET A 785 -6.81 18.58 26.30
CA MET A 785 -7.60 17.36 26.42
C MET A 785 -7.42 16.54 25.16
N THR A 786 -7.09 15.26 25.29
CA THR A 786 -7.15 14.31 24.19
C THR A 786 -8.18 13.23 24.48
N TYR A 787 -8.91 12.78 23.46
CA TYR A 787 -10.00 11.83 23.63
C TYR A 787 -10.16 10.92 22.42
N ALA A 788 -10.63 9.70 22.67
CA ALA A 788 -10.97 8.77 21.61
C ALA A 788 -12.29 9.16 20.95
N ASN A 789 -12.31 9.08 19.62
CA ASN A 789 -13.46 9.33 18.76
C ASN A 789 -13.64 8.13 17.82
N ALA A 790 -14.74 7.40 17.94
CA ALA A 790 -15.05 6.22 17.15
C ALA A 790 -16.44 6.34 16.51
N ASP A 791 -16.68 5.55 15.45
CA ASP A 791 -18.01 5.44 14.85
C ASP A 791 -19.01 4.73 15.78
N SER A 792 -20.29 4.70 15.39
CA SER A 792 -21.37 4.15 16.22
C SER A 792 -21.23 2.66 16.53
N GLU A 793 -20.46 1.92 15.77
CA GLU A 793 -20.24 0.48 15.89
C GLU A 793 -18.83 0.13 16.37
N CYS A 794 -17.96 1.12 16.52
CA CYS A 794 -16.52 0.93 16.75
C CYS A 794 -15.88 -0.02 15.73
N SER A 795 -16.38 0.00 14.50
CA SER A 795 -16.04 -0.97 13.46
C SER A 795 -14.97 -0.48 12.49
N THR A 796 -14.85 0.83 12.35
CA THR A 796 -13.88 1.43 11.43
C THR A 796 -13.36 2.74 11.98
N GLY A 797 -12.09 3.03 11.73
CA GLY A 797 -11.57 4.37 11.86
C GLY A 797 -11.52 4.95 13.27
N TYR A 798 -10.99 4.22 14.25
CA TYR A 798 -10.65 4.84 15.53
C TYR A 798 -9.67 5.98 15.31
N GLN A 799 -10.14 7.19 15.52
CA GLN A 799 -9.32 8.40 15.55
C GLN A 799 -9.27 8.96 16.98
N PHE A 800 -8.25 9.72 17.22
CA PHE A 800 -8.13 10.52 18.45
C PHE A 800 -8.20 12.00 18.09
N ALA A 801 -8.67 12.80 19.00
CA ALA A 801 -8.69 14.23 18.86
C ALA A 801 -7.90 14.89 19.99
N LEU A 802 -7.21 15.97 19.66
CA LEU A 802 -6.55 16.83 20.63
C LEU A 802 -7.16 18.22 20.55
N ALA A 803 -7.51 18.76 21.70
CA ALA A 803 -8.05 20.10 21.85
C ALA A 803 -7.28 20.88 22.91
N VAL A 804 -7.22 22.19 22.75
CA VAL A 804 -6.56 23.12 23.66
C VAL A 804 -7.54 24.20 24.12
N ASN A 805 -7.47 24.53 25.40
CA ASN A 805 -8.09 25.71 26.02
C ASN A 805 -6.99 26.59 26.62
N GLY A 806 -7.25 27.87 26.72
CA GLY A 806 -6.31 28.85 27.31
C GLY A 806 -6.08 28.65 28.80
N ASP A 807 -6.78 29.45 29.63
CA ASP A 807 -6.49 29.61 31.06
C ASP A 807 -7.35 28.77 32.01
N ASP A 808 -8.19 27.86 31.49
CA ASP A 808 -9.21 27.15 32.27
C ASP A 808 -9.32 25.68 31.75
N ASP A 809 -9.66 24.76 32.65
CA ASP A 809 -9.80 23.33 32.35
C ASP A 809 -11.17 22.96 31.78
N GLY A 810 -12.00 23.95 31.42
CA GLY A 810 -13.35 23.78 30.92
C GLY A 810 -13.38 23.49 29.41
N ILE A 811 -14.37 22.73 28.95
CA ILE A 811 -14.57 22.37 27.57
C ILE A 811 -15.08 23.55 26.72
N ALA A 812 -15.79 24.51 27.30
CA ALA A 812 -16.42 25.62 26.59
C ALA A 812 -15.46 26.44 25.74
N GLY A 813 -14.24 26.67 26.19
CA GLY A 813 -13.20 27.42 25.51
C GLY A 813 -12.28 26.60 24.60
N MET A 814 -12.43 25.28 24.58
CA MET A 814 -11.48 24.42 23.85
C MET A 814 -11.66 24.53 22.34
N SER A 815 -10.55 24.58 21.65
CA SER A 815 -10.48 24.45 20.20
C SER A 815 -9.82 23.13 19.83
N ARG A 816 -10.45 22.37 18.94
CA ARG A 816 -9.83 21.15 18.43
C ARG A 816 -8.67 21.53 17.51
N LEU A 817 -7.47 21.02 17.78
CA LEU A 817 -6.29 21.18 16.95
C LEU A 817 -6.31 20.16 15.80
N TRP A 818 -6.33 18.86 16.12
CA TRP A 818 -6.30 17.80 15.12
C TRP A 818 -7.20 16.62 15.49
N LYS A 819 -7.52 15.84 14.44
CA LYS A 819 -7.93 14.42 14.52
C LYS A 819 -6.86 13.57 13.87
N PHE A 820 -6.46 12.49 14.50
CA PHE A 820 -5.36 11.64 14.04
C PHE A 820 -5.51 10.19 14.54
N PRO A 821 -4.88 9.19 13.86
CA PRO A 821 -4.35 9.30 12.51
C PRO A 821 -5.47 9.56 11.50
N ALA A 822 -5.17 10.16 10.34
CA ALA A 822 -6.20 10.53 9.35
C ALA A 822 -6.96 9.29 8.84
N GLN A 823 -6.28 8.17 8.70
CA GLN A 823 -6.85 6.89 8.28
C GLN A 823 -7.39 6.04 9.44
N GLY A 824 -7.31 6.52 10.68
CA GLY A 824 -7.62 5.75 11.89
C GLY A 824 -6.55 4.71 12.24
N ILE A 825 -6.49 4.32 13.52
CA ILE A 825 -5.46 3.39 14.03
C ILE A 825 -5.74 1.92 13.67
N GLY A 826 -6.91 1.59 13.18
CA GLY A 826 -7.30 0.23 12.77
C GLY A 826 -8.71 0.22 12.24
N ASP A 827 -9.09 -0.91 11.64
CA ASP A 827 -10.37 -1.15 10.99
C ASP A 827 -11.09 -2.41 11.51
N VAL A 828 -10.59 -2.96 12.59
CA VAL A 828 -11.18 -4.16 13.22
C VAL A 828 -12.18 -3.73 14.30
N TYR A 829 -13.35 -4.36 14.32
CA TYR A 829 -14.35 -4.15 15.36
C TYR A 829 -13.80 -4.46 16.75
N SER A 830 -13.65 -3.45 17.58
CA SER A 830 -13.22 -3.61 18.97
C SER A 830 -14.42 -3.85 19.91
N GLN A 831 -14.67 -5.09 20.26
CA GLN A 831 -15.74 -5.48 21.18
C GLN A 831 -15.55 -4.97 22.62
N THR A 832 -14.44 -4.28 22.89
CA THR A 832 -14.08 -3.90 24.26
C THR A 832 -14.52 -2.49 24.64
N TRP A 833 -14.86 -1.64 23.67
CA TRP A 833 -15.15 -0.21 23.85
C TRP A 833 -14.01 0.56 24.54
N SER A 834 -12.83 -0.07 24.66
CA SER A 834 -11.66 0.49 25.33
C SER A 834 -10.77 1.18 24.29
N ALA A 835 -10.37 2.41 24.59
CA ALA A 835 -9.41 3.16 23.79
C ALA A 835 -8.61 4.10 24.70
N PRO A 836 -7.81 3.58 25.65
CA PRO A 836 -7.09 4.42 26.60
C PRO A 836 -6.16 5.41 25.91
N CYS A 837 -6.13 6.64 26.44
CA CYS A 837 -5.24 7.71 26.08
C CYS A 837 -4.36 8.05 27.28
N VAL A 838 -3.09 8.30 27.08
CA VAL A 838 -2.15 8.74 28.13
C VAL A 838 -1.32 9.90 27.60
N ALA A 839 -1.15 10.94 28.38
CA ALA A 839 -0.29 12.08 28.09
C ALA A 839 0.81 12.19 29.15
N GLN A 840 2.04 12.42 28.72
CA GLN A 840 3.19 12.63 29.59
C GLN A 840 3.93 13.90 29.18
N VAL A 841 3.85 14.93 30.00
CA VAL A 841 4.64 16.15 29.81
C VAL A 841 6.11 15.82 30.02
N LYS A 842 6.96 16.20 29.07
CA LYS A 842 8.41 15.98 29.14
C LYS A 842 9.01 16.76 30.31
N ALA A 843 9.95 16.17 31.04
CA ALA A 843 10.55 16.77 32.23
C ALA A 843 11.26 18.11 31.93
N ASP A 844 11.75 18.27 30.71
CA ASP A 844 12.40 19.51 30.24
C ASP A 844 11.41 20.59 29.76
N GLY A 845 10.11 20.28 29.74
CA GLY A 845 9.06 21.16 29.26
C GLY A 845 9.02 21.34 27.73
N SER A 846 9.84 20.62 26.96
CA SER A 846 9.95 20.78 25.51
C SER A 846 8.71 20.30 24.74
N GLY A 847 7.84 19.51 25.37
CA GLY A 847 6.66 18.96 24.71
C GLY A 847 5.90 17.96 25.58
N VAL A 848 4.97 17.27 24.94
CA VAL A 848 4.14 16.24 25.57
C VAL A 848 4.12 15.00 24.70
N ASP A 849 4.49 13.86 25.26
CA ASP A 849 4.34 12.57 24.58
C ASP A 849 2.93 12.02 24.83
N LEU A 850 2.25 11.67 23.75
CA LEU A 850 0.89 11.17 23.73
C LEU A 850 0.90 9.71 23.30
N TYR A 851 0.14 8.87 24.00
CA TYR A 851 0.04 7.43 23.73
C TYR A 851 -1.42 7.01 23.63
N TYR A 852 -1.69 6.15 22.63
CA TYR A 852 -3.02 5.69 22.31
C TYR A 852 -3.02 4.20 22.06
N TYR A 853 -4.05 3.51 22.52
CA TYR A 853 -4.21 2.08 22.34
C TYR A 853 -5.66 1.74 22.03
N VAL A 854 -5.90 0.93 21.00
CA VAL A 854 -7.21 0.34 20.70
C VAL A 854 -7.04 -1.16 20.59
N PRO A 855 -7.64 -1.96 21.49
CA PRO A 855 -7.56 -3.41 21.48
C PRO A 855 -8.01 -4.00 20.13
N GLY A 856 -7.16 -4.83 19.53
CA GLY A 856 -7.40 -5.44 18.24
C GLY A 856 -7.07 -4.56 17.02
N CYS A 857 -6.78 -3.28 17.23
CA CYS A 857 -6.51 -2.33 16.15
C CYS A 857 -5.06 -1.85 16.12
N GLY A 858 -4.56 -1.27 17.21
CA GLY A 858 -3.21 -0.73 17.22
C GLY A 858 -2.83 0.04 18.47
N ILE A 859 -1.58 0.48 18.49
CA ILE A 859 -0.97 1.32 19.50
C ILE A 859 -0.14 2.40 18.81
N ALA A 860 -0.17 3.64 19.30
CA ALA A 860 0.52 4.75 18.67
C ALA A 860 1.12 5.72 19.69
N SER A 861 2.15 6.43 19.29
CA SER A 861 2.75 7.53 20.02
C SER A 861 2.95 8.75 19.14
N TYR A 862 2.66 9.90 19.70
CA TYR A 862 2.88 11.21 19.09
C TYR A 862 3.59 12.13 20.07
N THR A 863 4.24 13.17 19.56
CA THR A 863 4.76 14.27 20.33
C THR A 863 4.05 15.56 19.94
N LEU A 864 3.46 16.23 20.92
CA LEU A 864 3.00 17.61 20.83
C LEU A 864 4.16 18.53 21.20
N SER A 865 4.49 19.49 20.34
CA SER A 865 5.52 20.50 20.58
C SER A 865 5.07 21.88 20.15
N LYS A 866 5.77 22.93 20.57
CA LYS A 866 5.56 24.27 19.99
C LYS A 866 6.02 24.26 18.56
N ALA A 867 5.28 24.94 17.70
CA ALA A 867 5.76 25.22 16.37
C ALA A 867 7.07 26.02 16.47
N SER A 868 8.05 25.60 15.70
CA SER A 868 9.27 26.38 15.55
C SER A 868 8.86 27.72 14.93
N GLN A 869 9.11 28.82 15.63
CA GLN A 869 8.97 30.13 14.99
C GLN A 869 9.97 30.15 13.83
N PRO A 870 9.54 30.54 12.62
CA PRO A 870 10.47 30.71 11.53
C PRO A 870 11.63 31.59 11.99
N LEU A 871 12.84 31.16 11.79
CA LEU A 871 14.02 31.98 12.15
C LEU A 871 14.02 33.20 11.24
N VAL A 872 13.94 34.36 11.83
CA VAL A 872 13.93 35.62 11.04
C VAL A 872 15.15 35.63 10.12
N GLY A 873 14.93 35.71 8.81
CA GLY A 873 16.00 35.67 7.81
C GLY A 873 16.32 34.25 7.26
N ASP A 874 15.73 33.20 7.77
CA ASP A 874 15.77 31.83 7.19
C ASP A 874 14.70 31.74 6.09
N VAL A 875 15.07 32.19 4.91
CA VAL A 875 14.17 32.31 3.76
C VAL A 875 13.85 30.98 3.11
N ASN A 876 14.79 30.04 3.15
CA ASN A 876 14.62 28.71 2.57
C ASN A 876 14.08 27.68 3.59
N CYS A 877 13.82 28.10 4.83
CA CYS A 877 13.30 27.26 5.91
C CYS A 877 14.17 26.01 6.20
N ASP A 878 15.49 26.11 6.07
CA ASP A 878 16.43 25.02 6.36
C ASP A 878 16.88 24.97 7.83
N GLY A 879 16.41 25.92 8.65
CA GLY A 879 16.72 26.05 10.07
C GLY A 879 17.98 26.87 10.36
N SER A 880 18.53 27.56 9.36
CA SER A 880 19.77 28.35 9.50
C SER A 880 19.69 29.60 8.66
N VAL A 881 20.08 30.74 9.20
CA VAL A 881 20.26 31.95 8.39
C VAL A 881 21.65 31.98 7.77
N THR A 882 21.73 31.95 6.45
CA THR A 882 22.96 31.82 5.68
C THR A 882 22.97 32.75 4.45
N SER A 883 24.07 32.76 3.69
CA SER A 883 24.10 33.44 2.40
C SER A 883 23.20 32.85 1.32
N VAL A 884 22.68 31.61 1.57
CA VAL A 884 21.70 30.99 0.69
C VAL A 884 20.37 31.71 0.76
N ASP A 885 19.97 32.19 1.94
CA ASP A 885 18.73 32.94 2.16
C ASP A 885 18.76 34.29 1.43
N VAL A 886 19.91 34.94 1.45
CA VAL A 886 20.15 36.14 0.63
C VAL A 886 19.96 35.83 -0.85
N THR A 887 20.45 34.68 -1.32
CA THR A 887 20.29 34.23 -2.72
C THR A 887 18.85 33.98 -3.06
N CYS A 888 18.05 33.43 -2.14
CA CYS A 888 16.62 33.19 -2.33
C CYS A 888 15.86 34.51 -2.55
N ILE A 889 16.13 35.52 -1.76
CA ILE A 889 15.50 36.85 -1.99
C ILE A 889 15.97 37.48 -3.31
N TYR A 890 17.24 37.35 -3.68
CA TYR A 890 17.70 37.82 -4.98
C TYR A 890 17.01 37.13 -6.14
N ASN A 891 16.81 35.80 -6.07
CA ASN A 891 16.08 35.04 -7.08
C ASN A 891 14.62 35.47 -7.19
N TYR A 892 13.97 35.74 -6.06
CA TYR A 892 12.61 36.30 -6.05
C TYR A 892 12.57 37.68 -6.74
N LEU A 893 13.45 38.58 -6.37
CA LEU A 893 13.48 39.96 -6.91
C LEU A 893 13.84 40.00 -8.40
N LEU A 894 14.69 39.08 -8.87
CA LEU A 894 15.14 39.02 -10.27
C LEU A 894 14.24 38.22 -11.18
N ASN A 895 13.71 37.12 -10.70
CA ASN A 895 13.04 36.09 -11.50
C ASN A 895 11.55 35.86 -11.12
N GLY A 896 11.07 36.43 -10.01
CA GLY A 896 9.71 36.29 -9.52
C GLY A 896 9.44 34.87 -8.95
N GLU A 897 10.47 34.18 -8.48
CA GLU A 897 10.30 32.89 -7.80
C GLU A 897 9.54 33.09 -6.50
N THR A 898 8.41 32.38 -6.34
CA THR A 898 7.43 32.62 -5.25
C THR A 898 7.52 31.64 -4.08
N THR A 899 8.54 30.80 -4.02
CA THR A 899 8.77 29.88 -2.93
C THR A 899 9.27 30.65 -1.68
N PHE A 900 8.69 30.41 -0.50
CA PHE A 900 9.13 30.95 0.80
C PHE A 900 8.82 32.44 1.11
N LEU A 901 7.72 32.96 0.59
CA LEU A 901 7.35 34.38 0.77
C LEU A 901 7.16 34.81 2.25
N ALA A 902 6.69 33.92 3.13
CA ALA A 902 6.37 34.30 4.51
C ALA A 902 7.59 34.64 5.40
N THR A 903 8.77 34.12 5.05
CA THR A 903 10.03 34.33 5.78
C THR A 903 10.95 35.32 5.08
N SER A 904 10.57 35.76 3.90
CA SER A 904 11.35 36.66 3.04
C SER A 904 11.13 38.12 3.34
N ASP A 905 9.98 38.50 3.88
CA ASP A 905 9.69 39.86 4.40
C ASP A 905 10.25 39.94 5.83
N VAL A 906 11.52 40.28 5.93
CA VAL A 906 12.29 40.18 7.17
C VAL A 906 12.08 41.40 8.07
N ASP A 907 11.66 42.52 7.53
CA ASP A 907 11.31 43.72 8.30
C ASP A 907 9.83 43.85 8.62
N GLY A 908 8.99 42.96 8.03
CA GLY A 908 7.54 42.86 8.32
C GLY A 908 6.75 44.01 7.71
N ASP A 909 7.27 44.69 6.69
CA ASP A 909 6.60 45.82 6.04
C ASP A 909 5.56 45.41 4.99
N GLY A 910 5.46 44.10 4.69
CA GLY A 910 4.55 43.53 3.72
C GLY A 910 5.10 43.45 2.30
N PHE A 911 6.36 43.82 2.08
CA PHE A 911 7.02 43.80 0.77
C PHE A 911 8.39 43.11 0.86
N ILE A 912 8.71 42.26 -0.08
CA ILE A 912 10.04 41.66 -0.20
C ILE A 912 10.90 42.56 -1.07
N THR A 913 11.94 43.14 -0.48
CA THR A 913 12.79 44.19 -1.11
C THR A 913 14.29 43.97 -0.85
N SER A 914 15.12 44.85 -1.32
CA SER A 914 16.56 44.87 -0.99
C SER A 914 16.84 45.21 0.48
N THR A 915 15.85 45.74 1.22
CA THR A 915 15.95 46.00 2.66
C THR A 915 16.06 44.68 3.42
N ASP A 916 15.25 43.69 3.07
CA ASP A 916 15.27 42.36 3.67
C ASP A 916 16.62 41.69 3.49
N ILE A 917 17.22 41.81 2.30
CA ILE A 917 18.57 41.31 2.05
C ILE A 917 19.56 41.95 3.01
N THR A 918 19.43 43.26 3.23
CA THR A 918 20.34 44.01 4.14
C THR A 918 20.20 43.53 5.57
N ILE A 919 18.97 43.26 6.02
CA ILE A 919 18.72 42.75 7.37
C ILE A 919 19.33 41.35 7.53
N ILE A 920 19.18 40.44 6.54
CA ILE A 920 19.81 39.12 6.59
C ILE A 920 21.33 39.23 6.67
N TYR A 921 21.93 40.16 5.91
CA TYR A 921 23.37 40.40 6.03
C TYR A 921 23.78 40.91 7.41
N ASN A 922 23.00 41.81 8.03
CA ASN A 922 23.25 42.23 9.40
C ASN A 922 23.15 41.09 10.40
N ILE A 923 22.14 40.21 10.28
CA ILE A 923 22.03 38.98 11.08
C ILE A 923 23.26 38.09 10.92
N LEU A 924 23.74 37.92 9.68
CA LEU A 924 24.93 37.12 9.39
C LEU A 924 26.22 37.70 9.92
N LEU A 925 26.29 39.03 10.02
CA LEU A 925 27.45 39.75 10.56
C LEU A 925 27.40 39.88 12.09
N GLY A 926 26.26 39.56 12.70
CA GLY A 926 26.07 39.62 14.15
C GLY A 926 25.79 41.03 14.68
N ASP A 927 25.23 41.90 13.84
CA ASP A 927 24.82 43.26 14.17
C ASP A 927 23.33 43.33 14.57
#